data_4c5f99e97cf4f7b7072366b46233067e
#
_entry.id   4c5f99e97cf4f7b7072366b46233067e
#
_cell.length_a   1.000
_cell.length_b   1.000
_cell.length_c   1.000
_cell.angle_alpha   90.00
_cell.angle_beta   90.00
_cell.angle_gamma   90.00
#
_symmetry.space_group_name_H-M   'P 1'
#
loop_
_entity.id
_entity.type
_entity.pdbx_description
1 polymer ?
#
loop_
_entity_poly.entity_id
_entity_poly.type
_entity_poly.pdbx_seq_one_letter_code
_entity_poly.pdbx_strand_id
1 'polypeptide(L)'
;MDNTSVPTYHVVMDIDCTSHPIMVDPEKDPYVNIKQRLYRTSSFYKDFKQPDTEPATVMGKCKEEVSSMCACTKERRKKFLYKLFPFIKMYQKYNWKVDLPSDIIAGFTVGIMQLPQSMAYSMLADLPPVVGLYMSFFPVLIYFFFGTSRHISMGTVAVVSLMTGSVLSRLGPQYTESMPGGSRWAVNGTETFFGNFSLNMSTTTPEAPPTHLLSRHEVDMQRIAIVSSFCILVGIIQVIFGACRLGFVTTYMSDPLVSGFTTGAAVHVFTSQVKYIFGLDIPRFGNLFQIVFTYQAIFSKIHEAQLATVLTSAVCIVVIYLVKVQINQRFKDKLKIPLPIELLAVITGTAVSHFAKFKTNYDMKVVGEIPAGLPEPILPTFTGMGEYFSDAVIVAIVAFAQSVSLAALMAKKHGYVIDANQEFIAYGFGNIFGSFFSCYPFAASVSRSSVQDSAGGRSQITSLFSAALVLVVILIIGPLFESLPNCVLSSIIVVALRSMFLQIFELKKLWKVSGFDCMIWIVTFLAVVILYVDLGLWIGLIFSFFTVVLRTQRAKAVTLQRISDVDIYADDKKYMKTRQNPGVRVIAFNSPLYYANGDIFLRQVFTISGMKPQRVRKEIKRFGSVAEFRRNTARLQISRKDVTSNQAHDGMSNGNSDKDKNDNSSTLVHHIVLDFSSVCFVDSVGCKVLNQLFNDYRSIGVKVFLACVSDDVWAVLKTTGFLEKYEKNVYMSVNDAVIVALSEGETHHEEESESDSAAEDIDSRPEDRLLAGQPR
;
A
#
# COMPACT_ATOMS: atom_id res chain seq x y z
N MET A 1 51.34 2.96 5.34
CA MET A 1 52.15 2.58 4.20
C MET A 1 51.44 1.43 3.53
N ASP A 2 50.69 1.78 2.51
CA ASP A 2 50.61 1.08 1.24
C ASP A 2 49.59 1.80 0.36
N ASN A 3 50.17 2.37 -0.69
CA ASN A 3 49.48 3.04 -1.79
C ASN A 3 48.79 1.97 -2.65
N THR A 4 47.47 2.08 -2.86
CA THR A 4 46.81 1.48 -4.01
C THR A 4 46.23 2.58 -4.89
N SER A 5 46.91 2.82 -5.96
CA SER A 5 46.61 3.69 -7.09
C SER A 5 45.35 3.23 -7.79
N VAL A 6 44.38 4.16 -7.92
CA VAL A 6 43.21 4.05 -8.81
C VAL A 6 43.71 4.16 -10.26
N PRO A 7 43.35 3.25 -11.17
CA PRO A 7 43.70 3.39 -12.57
C PRO A 7 42.85 4.46 -13.24
N THR A 8 43.53 5.50 -13.73
CA THR A 8 42.95 6.52 -14.60
C THR A 8 42.80 5.93 -16.01
N TYR A 9 41.57 5.69 -16.45
CA TYR A 9 41.31 5.31 -17.83
C TYR A 9 41.33 6.57 -18.71
N HIS A 10 42.37 6.68 -19.55
CA HIS A 10 42.33 7.58 -20.70
C HIS A 10 41.55 6.89 -21.82
N VAL A 11 40.35 7.37 -22.09
CA VAL A 11 39.60 6.98 -23.29
C VAL A 11 40.07 7.88 -24.43
N VAL A 12 40.90 7.33 -25.30
CA VAL A 12 41.19 7.92 -26.61
C VAL A 12 40.07 7.48 -27.54
N MET A 13 39.21 8.40 -27.94
CA MET A 13 38.23 8.17 -29.01
C MET A 13 38.81 8.68 -30.33
N ASP A 14 39.23 7.77 -31.18
CA ASP A 14 39.36 8.02 -32.61
C ASP A 14 37.98 7.93 -33.26
N ILE A 15 37.51 9.03 -33.82
CA ILE A 15 36.22 9.09 -34.50
C ILE A 15 36.49 9.43 -35.96
N ASP A 16 36.31 8.43 -36.81
CA ASP A 16 36.27 8.61 -38.27
C ASP A 16 34.79 8.82 -38.69
N CYS A 17 34.51 9.98 -39.29
CA CYS A 17 33.15 10.42 -39.59
C CYS A 17 32.97 10.74 -41.06
N THR A 18 32.22 9.90 -41.77
CA THR A 18 31.70 10.20 -43.10
C THR A 18 30.20 10.18 -43.12
N SER A 19 29.57 11.30 -42.77
CA SER A 19 28.23 11.70 -43.21
C SER A 19 27.99 13.16 -42.79
N HIS A 20 27.50 13.96 -43.73
CA HIS A 20 27.45 15.44 -43.75
C HIS A 20 27.05 16.09 -42.39
N PRO A 21 27.91 16.95 -41.81
CA PRO A 21 27.59 17.74 -40.63
C PRO A 21 26.83 19.00 -40.99
N ILE A 22 25.82 19.29 -40.21
CA ILE A 22 25.24 20.63 -40.14
C ILE A 22 26.27 21.52 -39.44
N MET A 23 26.84 22.49 -40.15
CA MET A 23 27.80 23.45 -39.59
C MET A 23 27.03 24.49 -38.78
N VAL A 24 27.24 24.52 -37.48
CA VAL A 24 26.86 25.61 -36.61
C VAL A 24 28.04 26.56 -36.48
N ASP A 25 27.83 27.84 -36.73
CA ASP A 25 28.84 28.87 -36.71
C ASP A 25 29.47 29.05 -35.31
N PRO A 26 30.81 28.84 -35.16
CA PRO A 26 31.43 28.82 -33.84
C PRO A 26 31.60 30.20 -33.20
N GLU A 27 31.34 31.30 -33.91
CA GLU A 27 31.57 32.64 -33.36
C GLU A 27 30.42 33.16 -32.46
N LYS A 28 29.26 32.48 -32.43
CA LYS A 28 28.13 32.91 -31.62
C LYS A 28 27.94 32.24 -30.28
N ASP A 29 28.68 31.18 -30.00
CA ASP A 29 28.59 30.49 -28.68
C ASP A 29 29.94 29.81 -28.33
N PRO A 30 30.75 30.34 -27.41
CA PRO A 30 32.11 29.87 -27.14
C PRO A 30 32.19 28.46 -26.52
N TYR A 31 31.08 27.81 -26.22
CA TYR A 31 31.01 26.48 -25.59
C TYR A 31 30.65 25.33 -26.54
N VAL A 32 30.35 25.59 -27.83
CA VAL A 32 29.99 24.55 -28.81
C VAL A 32 31.19 24.18 -29.68
N ASN A 33 32.20 23.55 -29.11
CA ASN A 33 33.33 22.99 -29.89
C ASN A 33 33.35 21.47 -29.92
N ILE A 34 32.18 20.83 -29.65
CA ILE A 34 32.00 19.40 -29.86
C ILE A 34 31.03 19.25 -31.03
N LYS A 35 31.45 18.67 -32.14
CA LYS A 35 30.58 18.26 -33.24
C LYS A 35 29.61 17.18 -32.73
N GLN A 36 28.57 17.59 -32.06
CA GLN A 36 27.54 16.69 -31.55
C GLN A 36 26.71 16.18 -32.73
N ARG A 37 26.71 14.89 -32.97
CA ARG A 37 25.78 14.27 -33.93
C ARG A 37 24.37 14.35 -33.38
N LEU A 38 23.47 14.93 -34.15
CA LEU A 38 22.05 14.95 -33.85
C LEU A 38 21.45 13.60 -34.23
N TYR A 39 20.94 12.87 -33.25
CA TYR A 39 20.34 11.57 -33.48
C TYR A 39 18.81 11.60 -33.41
N ARG A 40 18.19 11.16 -34.51
CA ARG A 40 16.80 10.67 -34.45
C ARG A 40 16.82 9.29 -33.82
N THR A 41 15.79 8.97 -33.05
CA THR A 41 15.71 7.67 -32.35
C THR A 41 15.80 6.49 -33.32
N SER A 42 15.21 6.59 -34.50
CA SER A 42 15.29 5.54 -35.51
C SER A 42 16.71 5.33 -36.08
N SER A 43 17.44 6.42 -36.33
CA SER A 43 18.85 6.32 -36.78
C SER A 43 19.73 5.73 -35.71
N PHE A 44 19.56 6.19 -34.46
CA PHE A 44 20.30 5.66 -33.32
C PHE A 44 20.06 4.16 -33.12
N TYR A 45 18.82 3.71 -33.21
CA TYR A 45 18.52 2.27 -33.08
C TYR A 45 19.08 1.45 -34.23
N LYS A 46 19.12 2.00 -35.45
CA LYS A 46 19.72 1.32 -36.61
C LYS A 46 21.22 1.12 -36.43
N ASP A 47 21.89 2.13 -35.85
CA ASP A 47 23.34 2.14 -35.73
C ASP A 47 23.84 1.40 -34.48
N PHE A 48 23.10 1.42 -33.36
CA PHE A 48 23.61 0.98 -32.08
C PHE A 48 22.75 -0.08 -31.36
N LYS A 49 21.48 -0.30 -31.74
CA LYS A 49 20.65 -1.30 -31.08
C LYS A 49 21.03 -2.70 -31.52
N GLN A 50 21.29 -3.58 -30.56
CA GLN A 50 21.48 -5.00 -30.87
C GLN A 50 20.22 -5.57 -31.54
N PRO A 51 20.35 -6.49 -32.51
CA PRO A 51 19.20 -7.11 -33.16
C PRO A 51 18.28 -7.73 -32.10
N ASP A 52 17.00 -7.38 -32.18
CA ASP A 52 16.00 -7.91 -31.27
C ASP A 52 16.02 -9.44 -31.36
N THR A 53 16.41 -10.11 -30.28
CA THR A 53 16.09 -11.55 -30.14
C THR A 53 14.58 -11.65 -30.21
N GLU A 54 14.06 -12.43 -31.15
CA GLU A 54 12.61 -12.59 -31.37
C GLU A 54 11.87 -12.69 -30.04
N PRO A 55 10.84 -11.87 -29.82
CA PRO A 55 10.10 -11.93 -28.58
C PRO A 55 9.48 -13.32 -28.48
N ALA A 56 10.05 -14.18 -27.62
CA ALA A 56 9.48 -15.47 -27.35
C ALA A 56 8.01 -15.25 -27.02
N THR A 57 7.13 -15.73 -27.89
CA THR A 57 5.68 -15.60 -27.76
C THR A 57 5.30 -15.92 -26.33
N VAL A 58 4.45 -15.10 -25.68
CA VAL A 58 4.02 -15.31 -24.27
C VAL A 58 3.57 -16.77 -24.06
N MET A 59 2.96 -17.37 -25.08
CA MET A 59 2.55 -18.76 -25.12
C MET A 59 3.75 -19.72 -25.24
N GLY A 60 4.86 -19.33 -25.88
CA GLY A 60 6.12 -20.06 -25.91
C GLY A 60 6.80 -20.07 -24.55
N LYS A 61 6.89 -18.92 -23.89
CA LYS A 61 7.42 -18.81 -22.51
C LYS A 61 6.58 -19.60 -21.50
N CYS A 62 5.23 -19.53 -21.59
CA CYS A 62 4.35 -20.35 -20.78
C CYS A 62 4.54 -21.85 -21.08
N LYS A 63 4.71 -22.24 -22.34
CA LYS A 63 4.90 -23.65 -22.72
C LYS A 63 6.27 -24.17 -22.28
N GLU A 64 7.32 -23.36 -22.35
CA GLU A 64 8.65 -23.68 -21.81
C GLU A 64 8.64 -23.75 -20.28
N GLU A 65 7.96 -22.82 -19.58
CA GLU A 65 7.81 -22.87 -18.14
C GLU A 65 6.99 -24.09 -17.69
N VAL A 66 5.86 -24.39 -18.36
CA VAL A 66 5.03 -25.56 -18.06
C VAL A 66 5.77 -26.85 -18.40
N SER A 67 6.44 -26.95 -19.56
CA SER A 67 7.27 -28.09 -19.92
C SER A 67 8.44 -28.28 -18.96
N SER A 68 9.06 -27.16 -18.59
CA SER A 68 10.11 -27.17 -17.57
C SER A 68 9.58 -27.54 -16.18
N MET A 69 8.34 -27.23 -15.84
CA MET A 69 7.68 -27.67 -14.59
C MET A 69 7.41 -29.18 -14.56
N CYS A 70 7.11 -29.79 -15.71
CA CYS A 70 6.81 -31.23 -15.80
C CYS A 70 8.07 -32.13 -15.80
N ALA A 71 9.27 -31.61 -16.02
CA ALA A 71 10.50 -32.40 -16.01
C ALA A 71 10.97 -32.71 -14.58
N CYS A 72 10.61 -33.87 -14.05
CA CYS A 72 10.91 -34.34 -12.69
C CYS A 72 12.36 -34.84 -12.53
N THR A 73 13.35 -33.97 -12.57
CA THR A 73 14.75 -34.32 -12.28
C THR A 73 15.03 -34.42 -10.76
N LYS A 74 15.95 -35.30 -10.35
CA LYS A 74 16.34 -35.48 -8.92
C LYS A 74 16.72 -34.15 -8.24
N GLU A 75 17.38 -33.25 -8.95
CA GLU A 75 17.78 -31.93 -8.43
C GLU A 75 16.56 -31.02 -8.22
N ARG A 76 15.56 -31.07 -9.08
CA ARG A 76 14.32 -30.32 -8.93
C ARG A 76 13.49 -30.80 -7.76
N ARG A 77 13.37 -32.13 -7.56
CA ARG A 77 12.72 -32.68 -6.37
C ARG A 77 13.43 -32.21 -5.10
N LYS A 78 14.76 -32.18 -5.10
CA LYS A 78 15.55 -31.68 -3.98
C LYS A 78 15.33 -30.17 -3.76
N LYS A 79 15.32 -29.35 -4.83
CA LYS A 79 15.00 -27.90 -4.76
C LYS A 79 13.58 -27.66 -4.27
N PHE A 80 12.60 -28.44 -4.72
CA PHE A 80 11.20 -28.37 -4.27
C PHE A 80 11.07 -28.74 -2.80
N LEU A 81 11.70 -29.81 -2.34
CA LEU A 81 11.74 -30.19 -0.91
C LEU A 81 12.36 -29.10 -0.05
N TYR A 82 13.47 -28.51 -0.48
CA TYR A 82 14.11 -27.39 0.24
C TYR A 82 13.26 -26.10 0.21
N LYS A 83 12.38 -25.95 -0.79
CA LYS A 83 11.44 -24.82 -0.84
C LYS A 83 10.24 -25.08 0.06
N LEU A 84 9.69 -26.29 0.04
CA LEU A 84 8.53 -26.67 0.86
C LEU A 84 8.88 -26.77 2.35
N PHE A 85 10.09 -27.26 2.67
CA PHE A 85 10.59 -27.42 4.04
C PHE A 85 11.83 -26.54 4.30
N PRO A 86 11.65 -25.23 4.53
CA PRO A 86 12.76 -24.31 4.74
C PRO A 86 13.63 -24.64 5.96
N PHE A 87 13.06 -25.34 6.97
CA PHE A 87 13.78 -25.75 8.18
C PHE A 87 15.01 -26.60 7.87
N ILE A 88 15.00 -27.39 6.76
CA ILE A 88 16.15 -28.22 6.39
C ILE A 88 17.37 -27.35 6.06
N LYS A 89 17.19 -26.22 5.36
CA LYS A 89 18.26 -25.27 5.08
C LYS A 89 18.75 -24.58 6.36
N MET A 90 17.82 -24.27 7.26
CA MET A 90 18.12 -23.66 8.55
C MET A 90 18.97 -24.62 9.39
N TYR A 91 18.55 -25.88 9.50
CA TYR A 91 19.23 -26.92 10.25
C TYR A 91 20.68 -27.16 9.76
N GLN A 92 20.90 -27.19 8.44
CA GLN A 92 22.23 -27.38 7.84
C GLN A 92 23.20 -26.23 8.16
N LYS A 93 22.69 -25.02 8.43
CA LYS A 93 23.49 -23.83 8.76
C LYS A 93 23.54 -23.52 10.25
N TYR A 94 22.84 -24.32 11.07
CA TYR A 94 22.67 -24.07 12.48
C TYR A 94 23.93 -24.40 13.29
N ASN A 95 24.41 -23.44 14.07
CA ASN A 95 25.55 -23.65 14.96
C ASN A 95 25.07 -24.05 16.36
N TRP A 96 25.03 -25.36 16.64
CA TRP A 96 24.54 -25.93 17.88
C TRP A 96 25.17 -25.34 19.13
N LYS A 97 26.48 -25.00 19.10
CA LYS A 97 27.18 -24.49 20.29
C LYS A 97 26.83 -23.04 20.61
N VAL A 98 26.50 -22.24 19.63
CA VAL A 98 26.30 -20.79 19.77
C VAL A 98 24.81 -20.41 19.72
N ASP A 99 24.06 -21.04 18.81
CA ASP A 99 22.67 -20.66 18.54
C ASP A 99 21.69 -21.32 19.52
N LEU A 100 21.93 -22.59 19.89
CA LEU A 100 21.03 -23.34 20.77
C LEU A 100 20.83 -22.70 22.14
N PRO A 101 21.87 -22.27 22.89
CA PRO A 101 21.65 -21.63 24.19
C PRO A 101 20.84 -20.35 24.09
N SER A 102 21.06 -19.56 23.03
CA SER A 102 20.29 -18.32 22.78
C SER A 102 18.83 -18.63 22.43
N ASP A 103 18.59 -19.66 21.60
CA ASP A 103 17.23 -20.05 21.20
C ASP A 103 16.45 -20.67 22.38
N ILE A 104 17.11 -21.40 23.30
CA ILE A 104 16.49 -21.89 24.52
C ILE A 104 16.04 -20.75 25.43
N ILE A 105 16.92 -19.77 25.71
CA ILE A 105 16.60 -18.64 26.56
C ILE A 105 15.46 -17.82 25.95
N ALA A 106 15.56 -17.51 24.64
CA ALA A 106 14.52 -16.76 23.93
C ALA A 106 13.20 -17.56 23.90
N GLY A 107 13.25 -18.87 23.69
CA GLY A 107 12.07 -19.74 23.64
C GLY A 107 11.30 -19.75 24.96
N PHE A 108 12.00 -19.95 26.07
CA PHE A 108 11.37 -19.88 27.40
C PHE A 108 10.82 -18.47 27.68
N THR A 109 11.57 -17.43 27.36
CA THR A 109 11.10 -16.02 27.54
C THR A 109 9.83 -15.74 26.77
N VAL A 110 9.77 -16.15 25.50
CA VAL A 110 8.58 -15.97 24.66
C VAL A 110 7.42 -16.85 25.15
N GLY A 111 7.69 -18.11 25.52
CA GLY A 111 6.67 -19.03 26.02
C GLY A 111 6.00 -18.51 27.30
N ILE A 112 6.79 -17.97 28.21
CA ILE A 112 6.29 -17.33 29.44
C ILE A 112 5.34 -16.17 29.14
N MET A 113 5.67 -15.33 28.17
CA MET A 113 4.79 -14.23 27.76
C MET A 113 3.56 -14.71 26.98
N GLN A 114 3.70 -15.79 26.23
CA GLN A 114 2.65 -16.32 25.39
C GLN A 114 1.47 -16.88 26.18
N LEU A 115 1.71 -17.48 27.35
CA LEU A 115 0.70 -18.10 28.20
C LEU A 115 -0.45 -17.13 28.56
N PRO A 116 -0.19 -16.01 29.29
CA PRO A 116 -1.27 -15.09 29.65
C PRO A 116 -1.92 -14.41 28.44
N GLN A 117 -1.13 -14.07 27.42
CA GLN A 117 -1.65 -13.42 26.23
C GLN A 117 -2.58 -14.34 25.42
N SER A 118 -2.23 -15.61 25.30
CA SER A 118 -3.04 -16.58 24.55
C SER A 118 -4.38 -16.86 25.22
N MET A 119 -4.40 -17.00 26.54
CA MET A 119 -5.65 -17.14 27.29
C MET A 119 -6.53 -15.89 27.16
N ALA A 120 -5.94 -14.70 27.29
CA ALA A 120 -6.64 -13.43 27.17
C ALA A 120 -7.24 -13.22 25.76
N TYR A 121 -6.48 -13.55 24.71
CA TYR A 121 -6.96 -13.41 23.31
C TYR A 121 -7.97 -14.48 22.92
N SER A 122 -7.96 -15.66 23.55
CA SER A 122 -9.04 -16.64 23.37
C SER A 122 -10.36 -16.12 23.91
N MET A 123 -10.36 -15.48 25.09
CA MET A 123 -11.54 -14.81 25.64
C MET A 123 -12.03 -13.66 24.73
N LEU A 124 -11.11 -12.94 24.06
CA LEU A 124 -11.45 -11.93 23.07
C LEU A 124 -12.17 -12.54 21.87
N ALA A 125 -11.81 -13.78 21.49
CA ALA A 125 -12.49 -14.55 20.45
C ALA A 125 -13.80 -15.22 20.92
N ASP A 126 -14.27 -14.99 22.16
CA ASP A 126 -15.43 -15.65 22.78
C ASP A 126 -15.27 -17.16 22.91
N LEU A 127 -14.07 -17.62 23.18
CA LEU A 127 -13.71 -19.02 23.35
C LEU A 127 -13.13 -19.25 24.76
N PRO A 128 -13.22 -20.47 25.27
CA PRO A 128 -12.55 -20.83 26.51
C PRO A 128 -11.05 -20.52 26.47
N PRO A 129 -10.42 -20.06 27.56
CA PRO A 129 -9.00 -19.71 27.60
C PRO A 129 -8.06 -20.83 27.21
N VAL A 130 -8.43 -22.08 27.41
CA VAL A 130 -7.64 -23.26 27.02
C VAL A 130 -7.40 -23.33 25.50
N VAL A 131 -8.35 -22.88 24.70
CA VAL A 131 -8.22 -22.82 23.24
C VAL A 131 -7.02 -21.94 22.83
N GLY A 132 -6.78 -20.85 23.57
CA GLY A 132 -5.61 -20.02 23.37
C GLY A 132 -4.28 -20.73 23.64
N LEU A 133 -4.26 -21.64 24.60
CA LEU A 133 -3.08 -22.47 24.85
C LEU A 133 -2.84 -23.46 23.69
N TYR A 134 -3.89 -24.09 23.17
CA TYR A 134 -3.80 -24.98 22.00
C TYR A 134 -3.28 -24.21 20.77
N MET A 135 -3.74 -22.99 20.56
CA MET A 135 -3.25 -22.08 19.52
C MET A 135 -1.75 -21.75 19.65
N SER A 136 -1.25 -21.75 20.86
CA SER A 136 0.17 -21.49 21.15
C SER A 136 1.06 -22.70 20.96
N PHE A 137 0.48 -23.87 20.74
CA PHE A 137 1.17 -25.13 20.53
C PHE A 137 1.08 -25.66 19.10
N PHE A 138 -0.12 -26.04 18.64
CA PHE A 138 -0.30 -26.78 17.37
C PHE A 138 0.12 -25.98 16.12
N PRO A 139 -0.35 -24.77 15.86
CA PRO A 139 0.04 -24.01 14.68
C PRO A 139 1.53 -23.65 14.68
N VAL A 140 2.10 -23.42 15.87
CA VAL A 140 3.52 -23.07 16.05
C VAL A 140 4.42 -24.21 15.60
N LEU A 141 4.07 -25.46 15.93
CA LEU A 141 4.79 -26.66 15.48
C LEU A 141 4.80 -26.77 13.95
N ILE A 142 3.66 -26.55 13.31
CA ILE A 142 3.57 -26.63 11.84
C ILE A 142 4.37 -25.52 11.18
N TYR A 143 4.29 -24.29 11.71
CA TYR A 143 5.06 -23.18 11.20
C TYR A 143 6.57 -23.41 11.28
N PHE A 144 7.07 -24.11 12.30
CA PHE A 144 8.48 -24.49 12.40
C PHE A 144 8.98 -25.23 11.16
N PHE A 145 8.17 -26.14 10.57
CA PHE A 145 8.56 -26.92 9.41
C PHE A 145 8.46 -26.15 8.08
N PHE A 146 7.44 -25.31 7.93
CA PHE A 146 7.08 -24.68 6.66
C PHE A 146 7.45 -23.20 6.57
N GLY A 147 7.67 -22.51 7.68
CA GLY A 147 7.96 -21.08 7.73
C GLY A 147 9.34 -20.72 7.20
N THR A 148 9.45 -19.57 6.56
CA THR A 148 10.72 -19.03 6.03
C THR A 148 11.36 -17.99 6.94
N SER A 149 10.57 -17.36 7.83
CA SER A 149 11.07 -16.39 8.80
C SER A 149 11.68 -17.08 10.02
N ARG A 150 12.77 -16.51 10.55
CA ARG A 150 13.53 -17.07 11.68
C ARG A 150 13.17 -16.43 13.02
N HIS A 151 12.62 -15.22 13.01
CA HIS A 151 12.51 -14.36 14.20
C HIS A 151 11.08 -13.95 14.54
N ILE A 152 10.06 -14.55 13.92
CA ILE A 152 8.68 -14.26 14.28
C ILE A 152 8.10 -15.31 15.22
N SER A 153 7.37 -14.84 16.24
CA SER A 153 6.61 -15.67 17.16
C SER A 153 5.15 -15.75 16.70
N MET A 154 4.73 -16.95 16.36
CA MET A 154 3.38 -17.27 15.90
C MET A 154 2.46 -17.58 17.08
N GLY A 155 1.16 -17.45 16.87
CA GLY A 155 0.13 -17.78 17.87
C GLY A 155 -1.04 -16.82 17.82
N THR A 156 -1.68 -16.60 18.97
CA THR A 156 -2.83 -15.70 19.10
C THR A 156 -2.45 -14.24 18.92
N VAL A 157 -3.32 -13.47 18.26
CA VAL A 157 -3.16 -12.02 18.04
C VAL A 157 -4.50 -11.33 18.22
N ALA A 158 -4.53 -10.18 18.90
CA ALA A 158 -5.74 -9.47 19.27
C ALA A 158 -6.71 -9.20 18.11
N VAL A 159 -6.18 -8.77 16.95
CA VAL A 159 -6.99 -8.41 15.77
C VAL A 159 -7.70 -9.65 15.21
N VAL A 160 -6.96 -10.74 14.99
CA VAL A 160 -7.53 -11.99 14.44
C VAL A 160 -8.50 -12.63 15.45
N SER A 161 -8.20 -12.57 16.73
CA SER A 161 -9.09 -13.04 17.80
C SER A 161 -10.40 -12.25 17.84
N LEU A 162 -10.33 -10.92 17.66
CA LEU A 162 -11.52 -10.07 17.60
C LEU A 162 -12.39 -10.40 16.38
N MET A 163 -11.77 -10.58 15.21
CA MET A 163 -12.48 -10.96 13.97
C MET A 163 -13.13 -12.34 14.10
N THR A 164 -12.44 -13.31 14.68
CA THR A 164 -13.03 -14.63 15.00
C THR A 164 -14.20 -14.50 15.97
N GLY A 165 -14.09 -13.67 17.00
CA GLY A 165 -15.15 -13.39 17.96
C GLY A 165 -16.36 -12.70 17.31
N SER A 166 -16.16 -11.86 16.29
CA SER A 166 -17.23 -11.25 15.51
C SER A 166 -18.01 -12.31 14.71
N VAL A 167 -17.35 -13.27 14.08
CA VAL A 167 -18.01 -14.40 13.40
C VAL A 167 -18.80 -15.24 14.39
N LEU A 168 -18.23 -15.57 15.55
CA LEU A 168 -18.91 -16.35 16.59
C LEU A 168 -20.10 -15.62 17.22
N SER A 169 -20.02 -14.31 17.40
CA SER A 169 -21.15 -13.54 17.95
C SER A 169 -22.34 -13.47 17.00
N ARG A 170 -22.10 -13.63 15.68
CA ARG A 170 -23.14 -13.64 14.65
C ARG A 170 -23.74 -15.03 14.42
N LEU A 171 -22.92 -16.07 14.41
CA LEU A 171 -23.31 -17.43 13.99
C LEU A 171 -23.36 -18.43 15.15
N GLY A 172 -22.71 -18.13 16.26
CA GLY A 172 -22.61 -19.03 17.39
C GLY A 172 -23.81 -18.94 18.35
N PRO A 173 -24.06 -20.00 19.12
CA PRO A 173 -25.06 -19.95 20.18
C PRO A 173 -24.64 -18.94 21.24
N GLN A 174 -25.61 -18.19 21.77
CA GLN A 174 -25.36 -17.21 22.82
C GLN A 174 -25.52 -17.85 24.22
N TYR A 175 -24.73 -17.39 25.17
CA TYR A 175 -24.90 -17.78 26.56
C TYR A 175 -26.22 -17.17 27.09
N THR A 176 -27.21 -17.99 27.33
CA THR A 176 -28.43 -17.58 28.06
C THR A 176 -28.22 -17.89 29.53
N GLU A 177 -27.90 -16.88 30.33
CA GLU A 177 -27.95 -17.03 31.79
C GLU A 177 -29.44 -16.97 32.20
N SER A 178 -29.90 -18.06 32.79
CA SER A 178 -31.19 -18.09 33.48
C SER A 178 -31.09 -17.27 34.77
N MET A 179 -31.53 -16.01 34.71
CA MET A 179 -31.83 -15.26 35.94
C MET A 179 -33.12 -15.81 36.58
N PRO A 180 -33.13 -16.12 37.89
CA PRO A 180 -34.36 -16.38 38.60
C PRO A 180 -35.12 -15.04 38.74
N GLY A 181 -36.18 -14.87 37.95
CA GLY A 181 -37.16 -13.78 38.11
C GLY A 181 -36.95 -12.55 37.23
N GLY A 182 -36.68 -12.67 35.96
CA GLY A 182 -36.57 -11.51 35.08
C GLY A 182 -37.08 -11.77 33.66
N SER A 183 -37.87 -10.83 33.20
CA SER A 183 -38.53 -10.74 31.90
C SER A 183 -37.65 -11.17 30.70
N ARG A 184 -38.20 -12.07 29.90
CA ARG A 184 -37.70 -12.53 28.60
C ARG A 184 -37.47 -11.35 27.65
N TRP A 185 -36.21 -11.15 27.23
CA TRP A 185 -35.90 -10.43 26.00
C TRP A 185 -35.29 -11.43 25.01
N ALA A 186 -36.15 -11.99 24.16
CA ALA A 186 -35.70 -12.70 23.00
C ALA A 186 -35.37 -11.68 21.91
N VAL A 187 -34.08 -11.46 21.61
CA VAL A 187 -33.67 -10.70 20.42
C VAL A 187 -33.52 -11.70 19.27
N ASN A 188 -34.61 -11.88 18.52
CA ASN A 188 -34.51 -12.48 17.19
C ASN A 188 -33.83 -11.47 16.26
N GLY A 189 -32.55 -11.67 15.99
CA GLY A 189 -31.79 -10.86 15.06
C GLY A 189 -31.84 -11.39 13.62
N THR A 190 -32.96 -11.24 12.95
CA THR A 190 -33.03 -11.19 11.49
C THR A 190 -34.17 -10.26 11.10
N GLU A 191 -33.94 -8.96 11.17
CA GLU A 191 -34.73 -8.01 10.40
C GLU A 191 -33.90 -7.51 9.22
N THR A 192 -34.21 -8.05 8.07
CA THR A 192 -33.89 -7.48 6.77
C THR A 192 -34.65 -6.14 6.65
N PHE A 193 -33.88 -5.10 6.44
CA PHE A 193 -34.37 -3.74 6.21
C PHE A 193 -34.97 -3.66 4.80
N PHE A 194 -36.29 -3.97 4.67
CA PHE A 194 -37.13 -3.46 3.58
C PHE A 194 -38.62 -3.56 3.95
N GLY A 195 -39.26 -2.41 4.07
CA GLY A 195 -40.64 -2.22 3.70
C GLY A 195 -41.73 -2.60 4.73
N ASN A 196 -42.28 -1.60 5.41
CA ASN A 196 -43.62 -1.61 6.01
C ASN A 196 -44.66 -2.10 5.00
N PHE A 197 -45.28 -3.24 5.28
CA PHE A 197 -46.64 -3.53 4.82
C PHE A 197 -47.39 -4.29 5.90
N SER A 198 -48.36 -3.59 6.52
CA SER A 198 -49.26 -4.15 7.52
C SER A 198 -50.22 -5.11 6.83
N LEU A 199 -50.25 -6.36 7.28
CA LEU A 199 -51.41 -7.24 7.10
C LEU A 199 -51.70 -7.96 8.40
N ASN A 200 -52.78 -7.56 9.04
CA ASN A 200 -53.42 -8.28 10.13
C ASN A 200 -53.84 -9.68 9.65
N MET A 201 -53.29 -10.70 10.26
CA MET A 201 -53.87 -12.04 10.22
C MET A 201 -53.64 -12.73 11.55
N SER A 202 -54.68 -12.87 12.30
CA SER A 202 -54.80 -13.71 13.48
C SER A 202 -54.60 -15.17 13.11
N THR A 203 -53.53 -15.79 13.59
CA THR A 203 -53.41 -17.25 13.58
C THR A 203 -52.82 -17.75 14.89
N THR A 204 -53.52 -18.69 15.45
CA THR A 204 -53.24 -19.61 16.55
C THR A 204 -51.77 -20.00 16.60
N THR A 205 -51.14 -19.75 17.75
CA THR A 205 -49.78 -20.19 18.09
C THR A 205 -49.66 -21.71 18.11
N PRO A 206 -48.76 -22.32 17.32
CA PRO A 206 -48.26 -23.63 17.65
C PRO A 206 -47.32 -23.51 18.85
N GLU A 207 -47.46 -24.37 19.84
CA GLU A 207 -46.52 -24.54 20.95
C GLU A 207 -45.12 -24.71 20.41
N ALA A 208 -44.23 -23.77 20.73
CA ALA A 208 -42.80 -23.89 20.44
C ALA A 208 -42.28 -25.14 21.17
N PRO A 209 -41.46 -25.97 20.50
CA PRO A 209 -40.82 -27.12 21.13
C PRO A 209 -40.01 -26.64 22.34
N PRO A 210 -39.89 -27.45 23.42
CA PRO A 210 -39.17 -27.07 24.62
C PRO A 210 -37.75 -26.72 24.26
N THR A 211 -37.38 -25.45 24.41
CA THR A 211 -36.00 -24.97 24.27
C THR A 211 -35.17 -25.63 25.37
N HIS A 212 -34.46 -26.69 25.01
CA HIS A 212 -33.39 -27.22 25.87
C HIS A 212 -32.38 -26.08 26.09
N LEU A 213 -32.30 -25.61 27.33
CA LEU A 213 -31.25 -24.69 27.77
C LEU A 213 -29.94 -25.46 27.65
N LEU A 214 -29.14 -25.15 26.64
CA LEU A 214 -27.81 -25.71 26.45
C LEU A 214 -26.95 -25.40 27.70
N SER A 215 -26.26 -26.39 28.19
CA SER A 215 -25.28 -26.19 29.25
C SER A 215 -24.11 -25.34 28.71
N ARG A 216 -23.41 -24.61 29.60
CA ARG A 216 -22.25 -23.80 29.20
C ARG A 216 -21.23 -24.62 28.41
N HIS A 217 -21.02 -25.86 28.78
CA HIS A 217 -20.13 -26.79 28.09
C HIS A 217 -20.59 -27.09 26.66
N GLU A 218 -21.88 -27.31 26.44
CA GLU A 218 -22.44 -27.56 25.10
C GLU A 218 -22.30 -26.33 24.20
N VAL A 219 -22.52 -25.11 24.76
CA VAL A 219 -22.32 -23.85 24.02
C VAL A 219 -20.85 -23.71 23.61
N ASP A 220 -19.91 -23.99 24.52
CA ASP A 220 -18.47 -23.93 24.23
C ASP A 220 -18.08 -24.92 23.13
N MET A 221 -18.59 -26.16 23.19
CA MET A 221 -18.31 -27.18 22.17
C MET A 221 -18.86 -26.80 20.79
N GLN A 222 -20.06 -26.23 20.72
CA GLN A 222 -20.62 -25.75 19.44
C GLN A 222 -19.82 -24.59 18.87
N ARG A 223 -19.38 -23.65 19.71
CA ARG A 223 -18.52 -22.54 19.31
C ARG A 223 -17.15 -23.03 18.79
N ILE A 224 -16.56 -24.00 19.46
CA ILE A 224 -15.30 -24.63 19.03
C ILE A 224 -15.49 -25.30 17.67
N ALA A 225 -16.60 -26.00 17.43
CA ALA A 225 -16.89 -26.64 16.16
C ALA A 225 -17.00 -25.63 15.01
N ILE A 226 -17.69 -24.51 15.22
CA ILE A 226 -17.80 -23.41 14.23
C ILE A 226 -16.42 -22.81 13.93
N VAL A 227 -15.64 -22.55 14.97
CA VAL A 227 -14.31 -21.94 14.82
C VAL A 227 -13.33 -22.90 14.14
N SER A 228 -13.38 -24.20 14.43
CA SER A 228 -12.56 -25.20 13.74
C SER A 228 -12.88 -25.24 12.24
N SER A 229 -14.17 -25.16 11.89
CA SER A 229 -14.64 -25.07 10.49
C SER A 229 -14.24 -23.76 9.82
N PHE A 230 -14.25 -22.66 10.55
CA PHE A 230 -13.74 -21.37 10.08
C PHE A 230 -12.22 -21.41 9.86
N CYS A 231 -11.49 -22.01 10.79
CA CYS A 231 -10.02 -22.09 10.73
C CYS A 231 -9.53 -22.94 9.56
N ILE A 232 -10.17 -24.08 9.27
CA ILE A 232 -9.80 -24.90 8.11
C ILE A 232 -10.09 -24.16 6.80
N LEU A 233 -11.19 -23.42 6.72
CA LEU A 233 -11.52 -22.62 5.54
C LEU A 233 -10.47 -21.52 5.30
N VAL A 234 -10.09 -20.76 6.35
CA VAL A 234 -9.00 -19.78 6.27
C VAL A 234 -7.70 -20.45 5.82
N GLY A 235 -7.38 -21.62 6.36
CA GLY A 235 -6.19 -22.36 6.00
C GLY A 235 -6.17 -22.81 4.53
N ILE A 236 -7.28 -23.33 4.03
CA ILE A 236 -7.43 -23.72 2.61
C ILE A 236 -7.25 -22.51 1.69
N ILE A 237 -7.89 -21.38 2.02
CA ILE A 237 -7.76 -20.13 1.26
C ILE A 237 -6.30 -19.68 1.20
N GLN A 238 -5.58 -19.72 2.34
CA GLN A 238 -4.17 -19.36 2.40
C GLN A 238 -3.28 -20.28 1.57
N VAL A 239 -3.52 -21.61 1.60
CA VAL A 239 -2.79 -22.56 0.76
C VAL A 239 -3.04 -22.28 -0.73
N ILE A 240 -4.29 -22.03 -1.11
CA ILE A 240 -4.64 -21.65 -2.50
C ILE A 240 -3.92 -20.37 -2.91
N PHE A 241 -3.93 -19.35 -2.07
CA PHE A 241 -3.24 -18.08 -2.36
C PHE A 241 -1.72 -18.28 -2.50
N GLY A 242 -1.11 -19.10 -1.67
CA GLY A 242 0.30 -19.46 -1.79
C GLY A 242 0.62 -20.23 -3.07
N ALA A 243 -0.22 -21.21 -3.43
CA ALA A 243 -0.08 -22.00 -4.66
C ALA A 243 -0.27 -21.14 -5.91
N CYS A 244 -1.26 -20.23 -5.92
CA CYS A 244 -1.50 -19.26 -6.98
C CYS A 244 -0.48 -18.12 -7.03
N ARG A 245 0.53 -18.14 -6.16
CA ARG A 245 1.58 -17.11 -6.06
C ARG A 245 1.03 -15.69 -5.78
N LEU A 246 -0.03 -15.59 -5.02
CA LEU A 246 -0.66 -14.31 -4.63
C LEU A 246 0.10 -13.57 -3.50
N GLY A 247 1.31 -13.97 -3.17
CA GLY A 247 2.13 -13.27 -2.16
C GLY A 247 2.38 -11.79 -2.46
N PHE A 248 2.23 -11.37 -3.72
CA PHE A 248 2.32 -9.97 -4.11
C PHE A 248 1.18 -9.10 -3.55
N VAL A 249 0.07 -9.68 -3.10
CA VAL A 249 -1.07 -8.94 -2.52
C VAL A 249 -0.61 -8.06 -1.35
N THR A 250 0.39 -8.49 -0.60
CA THR A 250 0.97 -7.69 0.49
C THR A 250 1.58 -6.37 0.03
N THR A 251 2.06 -6.30 -1.22
CA THR A 251 2.62 -5.08 -1.79
C THR A 251 1.57 -3.98 -1.94
N TYR A 252 0.30 -4.36 -2.06
CA TYR A 252 -0.81 -3.40 -2.16
C TYR A 252 -1.37 -2.97 -0.80
N MET A 253 -0.98 -3.64 0.28
CA MET A 253 -1.32 -3.22 1.64
C MET A 253 -0.28 -2.22 2.12
N SER A 254 -0.57 -0.94 1.96
CA SER A 254 0.35 0.13 2.40
C SER A 254 0.48 0.17 3.92
N ASP A 255 1.66 0.56 4.43
CA ASP A 255 1.89 0.71 5.87
C ASP A 255 0.87 1.63 6.55
N PRO A 256 0.45 2.79 5.97
CA PRO A 256 -0.61 3.61 6.53
C PRO A 256 -1.96 2.91 6.67
N LEU A 257 -2.32 2.05 5.71
CA LEU A 257 -3.55 1.26 5.78
C LEU A 257 -3.50 0.28 6.96
N VAL A 258 -2.40 -0.47 7.08
CA VAL A 258 -2.22 -1.46 8.16
C VAL A 258 -2.20 -0.75 9.53
N SER A 259 -1.50 0.38 9.65
CA SER A 259 -1.42 1.17 10.89
C SER A 259 -2.79 1.75 11.28
N GLY A 260 -3.55 2.33 10.34
CA GLY A 260 -4.90 2.83 10.57
C GLY A 260 -5.87 1.72 10.98
N PHE A 261 -5.81 0.59 10.28
CA PHE A 261 -6.60 -0.61 10.58
C PHE A 261 -6.32 -1.17 11.99
N THR A 262 -5.04 -1.36 12.33
CA THR A 262 -4.67 -1.93 13.63
C THR A 262 -5.02 -0.99 14.78
N THR A 263 -4.88 0.33 14.59
CA THR A 263 -5.28 1.33 15.60
C THR A 263 -6.80 1.34 15.79
N GLY A 264 -7.58 1.27 14.69
CA GLY A 264 -9.05 1.18 14.75
C GLY A 264 -9.52 -0.11 15.42
N ALA A 265 -8.90 -1.25 15.08
CA ALA A 265 -9.17 -2.53 15.74
C ALA A 265 -8.84 -2.48 17.24
N ALA A 266 -7.78 -1.77 17.64
CA ALA A 266 -7.44 -1.59 19.06
C ALA A 266 -8.55 -0.87 19.84
N VAL A 267 -9.29 0.06 19.23
CA VAL A 267 -10.45 0.70 19.86
C VAL A 267 -11.56 -0.30 20.12
N HIS A 268 -11.87 -1.18 19.17
CA HIS A 268 -12.85 -2.26 19.36
C HIS A 268 -12.42 -3.24 20.45
N VAL A 269 -11.15 -3.66 20.44
CA VAL A 269 -10.60 -4.55 21.47
C VAL A 269 -10.72 -3.90 22.86
N PHE A 270 -10.30 -2.63 22.98
CA PHE A 270 -10.42 -1.89 24.23
C PHE A 270 -11.88 -1.85 24.71
N THR A 271 -12.80 -1.47 23.85
CA THR A 271 -14.26 -1.40 24.15
C THR A 271 -14.77 -2.75 24.66
N SER A 272 -14.37 -3.86 24.06
CA SER A 272 -14.76 -5.20 24.48
C SER A 272 -14.23 -5.59 25.85
N GLN A 273 -13.11 -5.01 26.31
CA GLN A 273 -12.50 -5.31 27.61
C GLN A 273 -13.14 -4.52 28.74
N VAL A 274 -13.79 -3.40 28.46
CA VAL A 274 -14.40 -2.54 29.48
C VAL A 274 -15.39 -3.33 30.36
N LYS A 275 -16.20 -4.20 29.77
CA LYS A 275 -17.15 -5.02 30.52
C LYS A 275 -16.49 -5.93 31.58
N TYR A 276 -15.32 -6.49 31.29
CA TYR A 276 -14.56 -7.35 32.23
C TYR A 276 -13.84 -6.54 33.30
N ILE A 277 -13.42 -5.30 32.99
CA ILE A 277 -12.80 -4.38 33.95
C ILE A 277 -13.81 -3.95 35.03
N PHE A 278 -15.05 -3.71 34.62
CA PHE A 278 -16.13 -3.30 35.52
C PHE A 278 -16.95 -4.48 36.07
N GLY A 279 -16.72 -5.71 35.59
CA GLY A 279 -17.49 -6.90 35.99
C GLY A 279 -18.92 -6.95 35.46
N LEU A 280 -19.23 -6.19 34.39
CA LEU A 280 -20.57 -6.04 33.84
C LEU A 280 -20.99 -7.18 32.93
N ASP A 281 -22.26 -7.53 32.94
CA ASP A 281 -22.88 -8.46 32.01
C ASP A 281 -23.51 -7.71 30.84
N ILE A 282 -22.75 -7.55 29.77
CA ILE A 282 -23.16 -6.86 28.56
C ILE A 282 -23.05 -7.82 27.37
N PRO A 283 -24.13 -8.01 26.62
CA PRO A 283 -24.11 -8.80 25.39
C PRO A 283 -23.18 -8.15 24.37
N ARG A 284 -22.67 -8.95 23.44
CA ARG A 284 -21.96 -8.40 22.26
C ARG A 284 -22.97 -7.97 21.21
N PHE A 285 -22.75 -6.79 20.69
CA PHE A 285 -23.54 -6.25 19.58
C PHE A 285 -22.78 -6.59 18.27
N GLY A 286 -23.48 -7.21 17.32
CA GLY A 286 -22.92 -7.57 15.99
C GLY A 286 -23.32 -6.59 14.87
N ASN A 287 -23.90 -5.43 15.19
CA ASN A 287 -24.52 -4.51 14.22
C ASN A 287 -23.63 -3.28 13.94
N LEU A 288 -23.95 -2.56 12.86
CA LEU A 288 -23.33 -1.25 12.57
C LEU A 288 -23.35 -0.36 13.82
N PHE A 289 -22.29 0.41 14.02
CA PHE A 289 -22.10 1.24 15.22
C PHE A 289 -21.98 0.45 16.54
N GLN A 290 -21.43 -0.75 16.48
CA GLN A 290 -21.22 -1.63 17.64
C GLN A 290 -20.64 -0.92 18.87
N ILE A 291 -19.67 -0.02 18.68
CA ILE A 291 -19.02 0.74 19.76
C ILE A 291 -20.06 1.61 20.48
N VAL A 292 -20.93 2.30 19.75
CA VAL A 292 -21.92 3.20 20.32
C VAL A 292 -22.91 2.42 21.18
N PHE A 293 -23.46 1.32 20.66
CA PHE A 293 -24.38 0.47 21.40
C PHE A 293 -23.73 -0.18 22.63
N THR A 294 -22.47 -0.58 22.50
CA THR A 294 -21.71 -1.15 23.62
C THR A 294 -21.53 -0.11 24.74
N TYR A 295 -21.12 1.13 24.42
CA TYR A 295 -20.99 2.18 25.44
C TYR A 295 -22.34 2.59 26.01
N GLN A 296 -23.40 2.65 25.21
CA GLN A 296 -24.77 2.89 25.72
C GLN A 296 -25.16 1.82 26.74
N ALA A 297 -24.92 0.54 26.47
CA ALA A 297 -25.17 -0.55 27.40
C ALA A 297 -24.25 -0.50 28.64
N ILE A 298 -23.00 -0.10 28.50
CA ILE A 298 -22.07 0.10 29.64
C ILE A 298 -22.60 1.20 30.55
N PHE A 299 -22.95 2.35 30.01
CA PHE A 299 -23.45 3.48 30.82
C PHE A 299 -24.78 3.18 31.49
N SER A 300 -25.68 2.42 30.84
CA SER A 300 -26.99 2.03 31.46
C SER A 300 -26.78 1.06 32.61
N LYS A 301 -25.75 0.23 32.60
CA LYS A 301 -25.45 -0.78 33.62
C LYS A 301 -24.28 -0.44 34.55
N ILE A 302 -23.77 0.77 34.50
CA ILE A 302 -22.58 1.17 35.29
C ILE A 302 -22.81 1.07 36.80
N HIS A 303 -24.06 1.18 37.25
CA HIS A 303 -24.42 1.03 38.65
C HIS A 303 -24.29 -0.41 39.15
N GLU A 304 -24.30 -1.42 38.27
CA GLU A 304 -24.08 -2.83 38.59
C GLU A 304 -22.56 -3.16 38.70
N ALA A 305 -21.65 -2.17 38.53
CA ALA A 305 -20.22 -2.40 38.52
C ALA A 305 -19.72 -2.93 39.89
N GLN A 306 -18.98 -4.02 39.83
CA GLN A 306 -18.41 -4.67 41.02
C GLN A 306 -17.14 -3.96 41.49
N LEU A 307 -17.20 -3.31 42.67
CA LEU A 307 -16.09 -2.54 43.23
C LEU A 307 -14.80 -3.37 43.35
N ALA A 308 -14.91 -4.64 43.80
CA ALA A 308 -13.77 -5.55 43.94
C ALA A 308 -13.08 -5.81 42.57
N THR A 309 -13.88 -6.00 41.51
CA THR A 309 -13.38 -6.20 40.13
C THR A 309 -12.69 -4.95 39.61
N VAL A 310 -13.28 -3.78 39.83
CA VAL A 310 -12.72 -2.49 39.40
C VAL A 310 -11.38 -2.18 40.09
N LEU A 311 -11.31 -2.39 41.42
CA LEU A 311 -10.09 -2.19 42.20
C LEU A 311 -8.97 -3.14 41.74
N THR A 312 -9.29 -4.41 41.57
CA THR A 312 -8.34 -5.42 41.09
C THR A 312 -7.84 -5.06 39.68
N SER A 313 -8.72 -4.69 38.78
CA SER A 313 -8.35 -4.24 37.45
C SER A 313 -7.45 -3.01 37.47
N ALA A 314 -7.80 -2.00 38.24
CA ALA A 314 -7.02 -0.76 38.35
C ALA A 314 -5.59 -1.04 38.87
N VAL A 315 -5.47 -1.83 39.94
CA VAL A 315 -4.17 -2.21 40.48
C VAL A 315 -3.35 -2.99 39.43
N CYS A 316 -3.94 -3.99 38.77
CA CYS A 316 -3.28 -4.76 37.72
C CYS A 316 -2.82 -3.88 36.57
N ILE A 317 -3.68 -3.00 36.05
CA ILE A 317 -3.32 -2.09 34.94
C ILE A 317 -2.15 -1.19 35.34
N VAL A 318 -2.19 -0.58 36.52
CA VAL A 318 -1.16 0.34 36.98
C VAL A 318 0.18 -0.42 37.17
N VAL A 319 0.16 -1.57 37.85
CA VAL A 319 1.38 -2.37 38.09
C VAL A 319 1.99 -2.86 36.78
N ILE A 320 1.18 -3.44 35.89
CA ILE A 320 1.67 -3.94 34.58
C ILE A 320 2.21 -2.79 33.73
N TYR A 321 1.51 -1.64 33.72
CA TYR A 321 1.95 -0.46 32.99
C TYR A 321 3.27 0.10 33.52
N LEU A 322 3.39 0.28 34.82
CA LEU A 322 4.61 0.81 35.44
C LEU A 322 5.81 -0.09 35.18
N VAL A 323 5.67 -1.41 35.38
CA VAL A 323 6.78 -2.33 35.13
C VAL A 323 7.13 -2.37 33.66
N LYS A 324 6.14 -2.44 32.76
CA LYS A 324 6.37 -2.53 31.31
C LYS A 324 7.01 -1.26 30.75
N VAL A 325 6.57 -0.09 31.21
CA VAL A 325 7.04 1.21 30.68
C VAL A 325 8.23 1.75 31.44
N GLN A 326 8.17 1.78 32.79
CA GLN A 326 9.23 2.40 33.59
C GLN A 326 10.43 1.44 33.82
N ILE A 327 10.19 0.13 33.93
CA ILE A 327 11.28 -0.83 34.19
C ILE A 327 11.78 -1.40 32.86
N ASN A 328 10.94 -2.11 32.10
CA ASN A 328 11.39 -2.84 30.92
C ASN A 328 11.85 -1.93 29.78
N GLN A 329 11.18 -0.76 29.56
CA GLN A 329 11.61 0.16 28.50
C GLN A 329 12.78 1.05 28.92
N ARG A 330 12.77 1.58 30.17
CA ARG A 330 13.80 2.49 30.65
C ARG A 330 15.14 1.79 30.90
N PHE A 331 15.12 0.53 31.34
CA PHE A 331 16.32 -0.26 31.64
C PHE A 331 16.60 -1.30 30.55
N LYS A 332 16.09 -1.12 29.33
CA LYS A 332 16.26 -2.06 28.22
C LYS A 332 17.73 -2.44 27.96
N ASP A 333 18.64 -1.47 28.10
CA ASP A 333 20.08 -1.67 27.86
C ASP A 333 20.79 -2.41 29.01
N LYS A 334 20.19 -2.41 30.23
CA LYS A 334 20.76 -3.07 31.41
C LYS A 334 20.15 -4.46 31.66
N LEU A 335 18.89 -4.64 31.30
CA LEU A 335 18.17 -5.90 31.48
C LEU A 335 18.36 -6.76 30.22
N LYS A 336 19.14 -7.84 30.32
CA LYS A 336 19.29 -8.82 29.23
C LYS A 336 17.96 -9.47 28.82
N ILE A 337 17.05 -9.64 29.77
CA ILE A 337 15.74 -10.26 29.59
C ILE A 337 14.70 -9.33 30.25
N PRO A 338 13.62 -8.97 29.54
CA PRO A 338 12.56 -8.15 30.13
C PRO A 338 11.82 -8.91 31.22
N LEU A 339 11.44 -8.21 32.29
CA LEU A 339 10.69 -8.81 33.39
C LEU A 339 9.31 -9.28 32.89
N PRO A 340 8.93 -10.57 33.06
CA PRO A 340 7.68 -11.13 32.57
C PRO A 340 6.49 -10.74 33.47
N ILE A 341 6.20 -9.45 33.54
CA ILE A 341 5.18 -8.91 34.47
C ILE A 341 3.77 -9.48 34.18
N GLU A 342 3.47 -9.82 32.93
CA GLU A 342 2.19 -10.38 32.53
C GLU A 342 1.99 -11.77 33.20
N LEU A 343 3.02 -12.63 33.25
CA LEU A 343 2.97 -13.89 33.94
C LEU A 343 2.89 -13.69 35.46
N LEU A 344 3.68 -12.77 36.02
CA LEU A 344 3.63 -12.46 37.45
C LEU A 344 2.25 -11.99 37.87
N ALA A 345 1.58 -11.14 37.04
CA ALA A 345 0.22 -10.70 37.31
C ALA A 345 -0.79 -11.87 37.29
N VAL A 346 -0.62 -12.83 36.38
CA VAL A 346 -1.46 -14.05 36.34
C VAL A 346 -1.23 -14.92 37.60
N ILE A 347 0.01 -15.21 37.94
CA ILE A 347 0.33 -16.03 39.11
C ILE A 347 -0.16 -15.37 40.40
N THR A 348 0.14 -14.09 40.61
CA THR A 348 -0.30 -13.37 41.81
C THR A 348 -1.81 -13.19 41.85
N GLY A 349 -2.43 -12.87 40.72
CA GLY A 349 -3.88 -12.75 40.57
C GLY A 349 -4.60 -14.06 40.88
N THR A 350 -4.09 -15.18 40.38
CA THR A 350 -4.64 -16.52 40.68
C THR A 350 -4.47 -16.86 42.15
N ALA A 351 -3.29 -16.67 42.75
CA ALA A 351 -3.03 -16.93 44.12
C ALA A 351 -3.93 -16.11 45.06
N VAL A 352 -3.98 -14.78 44.85
CA VAL A 352 -4.84 -13.90 45.64
C VAL A 352 -6.31 -14.28 45.49
N SER A 353 -6.78 -14.57 44.28
CA SER A 353 -8.17 -14.99 44.02
C SER A 353 -8.50 -16.32 44.71
N HIS A 354 -7.59 -17.27 44.69
CA HIS A 354 -7.78 -18.58 45.35
C HIS A 354 -7.89 -18.42 46.85
N PHE A 355 -6.92 -17.77 47.51
CA PHE A 355 -6.89 -17.61 48.97
C PHE A 355 -8.01 -16.68 49.48
N ALA A 356 -8.31 -15.58 48.79
CA ALA A 356 -9.36 -14.66 49.17
C ALA A 356 -10.77 -15.12 48.73
N LYS A 357 -10.86 -16.27 48.01
CA LYS A 357 -12.11 -16.83 47.47
C LYS A 357 -12.94 -15.80 46.70
N PHE A 358 -12.35 -15.12 45.72
CA PHE A 358 -12.98 -14.06 44.99
C PHE A 358 -14.30 -14.43 44.30
N LYS A 359 -14.45 -15.68 43.85
CA LYS A 359 -15.68 -16.20 43.26
C LYS A 359 -16.83 -16.26 44.30
N THR A 360 -16.57 -16.74 45.51
CA THR A 360 -17.59 -16.95 46.53
C THR A 360 -17.87 -15.71 47.40
N ASN A 361 -16.83 -14.93 47.72
CA ASN A 361 -16.97 -13.78 48.60
C ASN A 361 -17.37 -12.48 47.91
N TYR A 362 -16.99 -12.33 46.63
CA TYR A 362 -17.14 -11.08 45.87
C TYR A 362 -17.85 -11.29 44.53
N ASP A 363 -18.33 -12.51 44.21
CA ASP A 363 -19.03 -12.86 42.97
C ASP A 363 -18.22 -12.49 41.71
N MET A 364 -16.89 -12.51 41.80
CA MET A 364 -16.03 -12.15 40.68
C MET A 364 -15.98 -13.30 39.68
N LYS A 365 -16.09 -12.95 38.39
CA LYS A 365 -15.97 -13.90 37.30
C LYS A 365 -14.51 -14.39 37.15
N VAL A 366 -14.35 -15.70 37.25
CA VAL A 366 -13.07 -16.39 37.05
C VAL A 366 -13.07 -17.21 35.77
N VAL A 367 -11.92 -17.61 35.32
CA VAL A 367 -11.71 -18.42 34.10
C VAL A 367 -12.52 -19.73 34.15
N GLY A 368 -12.56 -20.39 35.32
CA GLY A 368 -13.23 -21.67 35.51
C GLY A 368 -12.36 -22.86 35.13
N GLU A 369 -12.94 -24.05 35.07
CA GLU A 369 -12.21 -25.30 34.81
C GLU A 369 -11.44 -25.24 33.48
N ILE A 370 -10.13 -25.51 33.57
CA ILE A 370 -9.26 -25.72 32.42
C ILE A 370 -8.95 -27.22 32.39
N PRO A 371 -9.47 -27.98 31.42
CA PRO A 371 -9.20 -29.40 31.34
C PRO A 371 -7.71 -29.61 31.11
N ALA A 372 -7.13 -30.54 31.88
CA ALA A 372 -5.74 -30.96 31.69
C ALA A 372 -5.66 -31.94 30.52
N GLY A 373 -4.68 -31.74 29.64
CA GLY A 373 -4.41 -32.63 28.51
C GLY A 373 -4.64 -31.96 27.14
N LEU A 374 -4.24 -32.70 26.11
CA LEU A 374 -4.45 -32.26 24.72
C LEU A 374 -5.92 -32.48 24.32
N PRO A 375 -6.48 -31.62 23.47
CA PRO A 375 -7.84 -31.78 22.98
C PRO A 375 -7.94 -33.03 22.10
N GLU A 376 -9.06 -33.72 22.16
CA GLU A 376 -9.37 -34.75 21.16
C GLU A 376 -9.47 -34.14 19.78
N PRO A 377 -8.95 -34.79 18.74
CA PRO A 377 -9.06 -34.31 17.38
C PRO A 377 -10.53 -34.22 16.93
N ILE A 378 -10.97 -33.03 16.54
CA ILE A 378 -12.33 -32.77 16.04
C ILE A 378 -12.28 -32.69 14.53
N LEU A 379 -13.20 -33.36 13.83
CA LEU A 379 -13.36 -33.19 12.38
C LEU A 379 -14.16 -31.90 12.12
N PRO A 380 -13.56 -30.88 11.47
CA PRO A 380 -14.27 -29.67 11.10
C PRO A 380 -15.44 -29.98 10.14
N THR A 381 -16.59 -29.39 10.40
CA THR A 381 -17.78 -29.59 9.56
C THR A 381 -17.76 -28.62 8.38
N PHE A 382 -18.10 -29.09 7.19
CA PHE A 382 -18.16 -28.25 5.98
C PHE A 382 -19.55 -27.61 5.76
N THR A 383 -20.52 -27.90 6.62
CA THR A 383 -21.85 -27.32 6.58
C THR A 383 -21.83 -25.85 7.02
N GLY A 384 -22.50 -24.97 6.26
CA GLY A 384 -22.60 -23.53 6.60
C GLY A 384 -21.39 -22.68 6.23
N MET A 385 -20.34 -23.23 5.61
CA MET A 385 -19.14 -22.47 5.23
C MET A 385 -19.41 -21.25 4.34
N GLY A 386 -20.51 -21.25 3.56
CA GLY A 386 -20.90 -20.11 2.73
C GLY A 386 -21.21 -18.84 3.51
N GLU A 387 -21.71 -18.98 4.73
CA GLU A 387 -22.14 -17.83 5.57
C GLU A 387 -20.95 -17.00 6.08
N TYR A 388 -19.79 -17.63 6.27
CA TYR A 388 -18.58 -16.98 6.74
C TYR A 388 -17.42 -17.03 5.74
N PHE A 389 -17.69 -17.34 4.48
CA PHE A 389 -16.65 -17.39 3.44
C PHE A 389 -15.97 -16.04 3.25
N SER A 390 -16.75 -14.95 3.21
CA SER A 390 -16.22 -13.59 3.07
C SER A 390 -15.31 -13.23 4.23
N ASP A 391 -15.73 -13.56 5.46
CA ASP A 391 -14.93 -13.30 6.66
C ASP A 391 -13.63 -14.12 6.66
N ALA A 392 -13.70 -15.37 6.19
CA ALA A 392 -12.52 -16.22 6.09
C ALA A 392 -11.50 -15.68 5.09
N VAL A 393 -11.93 -15.12 3.95
CA VAL A 393 -11.03 -14.45 2.98
C VAL A 393 -10.38 -13.24 3.63
N ILE A 394 -11.15 -12.42 4.35
CA ILE A 394 -10.62 -11.23 5.03
C ILE A 394 -9.60 -11.62 6.08
N VAL A 395 -9.93 -12.58 6.95
CA VAL A 395 -9.02 -13.06 8.01
C VAL A 395 -7.76 -13.67 7.41
N ALA A 396 -7.88 -14.44 6.32
CA ALA A 396 -6.74 -15.02 5.62
C ALA A 396 -5.75 -13.94 5.14
N ILE A 397 -6.27 -12.84 4.58
CA ILE A 397 -5.46 -11.73 4.07
C ILE A 397 -4.87 -10.93 5.24
N VAL A 398 -5.67 -10.57 6.26
CA VAL A 398 -5.22 -9.77 7.41
C VAL A 398 -4.13 -10.48 8.22
N ALA A 399 -4.40 -11.74 8.59
CA ALA A 399 -3.43 -12.54 9.35
C ALA A 399 -2.11 -12.70 8.59
N PHE A 400 -2.18 -12.92 7.29
CA PHE A 400 -1.02 -13.01 6.42
C PHE A 400 -0.28 -11.68 6.32
N ALA A 401 -0.97 -10.59 5.99
CA ALA A 401 -0.34 -9.29 5.78
C ALA A 401 0.39 -8.79 7.02
N GLN A 402 -0.25 -8.90 8.20
CA GLN A 402 0.37 -8.56 9.47
C GLN A 402 1.61 -9.40 9.75
N SER A 403 1.53 -10.70 9.49
CA SER A 403 2.62 -11.64 9.76
C SER A 403 3.79 -11.45 8.79
N VAL A 404 3.52 -11.31 7.49
CA VAL A 404 4.56 -11.13 6.47
C VAL A 404 5.26 -9.77 6.59
N SER A 405 4.53 -8.71 6.91
CA SER A 405 5.13 -7.39 7.15
C SER A 405 6.13 -7.45 8.30
N LEU A 406 5.77 -8.13 9.39
CA LEU A 406 6.67 -8.35 10.52
C LEU A 406 7.85 -9.25 10.14
N ALA A 407 7.60 -10.33 9.40
CA ALA A 407 8.63 -11.23 8.90
C ALA A 407 9.64 -10.51 8.01
N ALA A 408 9.16 -9.65 7.10
CA ALA A 408 10.00 -8.83 6.22
C ALA A 408 10.85 -7.81 7.01
N LEU A 409 10.26 -7.17 8.03
CA LEU A 409 10.99 -6.27 8.93
C LEU A 409 12.14 -6.98 9.64
N MET A 410 11.87 -8.16 10.22
CA MET A 410 12.87 -8.97 10.89
C MET A 410 13.92 -9.53 9.92
N ALA A 411 13.51 -9.96 8.74
CA ALA A 411 14.40 -10.41 7.68
C ALA A 411 15.37 -9.33 7.25
N LYS A 412 14.88 -8.10 7.05
CA LYS A 412 15.72 -6.94 6.73
C LYS A 412 16.71 -6.60 7.84
N LYS A 413 16.27 -6.67 9.12
CA LYS A 413 17.11 -6.41 10.27
C LYS A 413 18.26 -7.41 10.39
N HIS A 414 18.02 -8.69 10.09
CA HIS A 414 18.97 -9.79 10.24
C HIS A 414 19.61 -10.27 8.93
N GLY A 415 19.38 -9.57 7.81
CA GLY A 415 20.06 -9.84 6.54
C GLY A 415 19.68 -11.17 5.87
N TYR A 416 18.41 -11.61 5.96
CA TYR A 416 17.92 -12.77 5.21
C TYR A 416 16.67 -12.44 4.39
N VAL A 417 16.28 -13.34 3.49
CA VAL A 417 15.13 -13.15 2.59
C VAL A 417 14.05 -14.15 2.95
N ILE A 418 12.80 -13.70 2.92
CA ILE A 418 11.60 -14.53 3.08
C ILE A 418 10.91 -14.74 1.72
N ASP A 419 10.19 -15.85 1.57
CA ASP A 419 9.33 -16.12 0.41
C ASP A 419 7.86 -15.96 0.84
N ALA A 420 7.20 -14.87 0.41
CA ALA A 420 5.83 -14.56 0.79
C ALA A 420 4.82 -15.66 0.36
N ASN A 421 5.06 -16.34 -0.75
CA ASN A 421 4.18 -17.44 -1.19
C ASN A 421 4.34 -18.67 -0.29
N GLN A 422 5.58 -18.97 0.11
CA GLN A 422 5.84 -20.05 1.06
C GLN A 422 5.29 -19.72 2.47
N GLU A 423 5.32 -18.45 2.87
CA GLU A 423 4.68 -18.01 4.12
C GLU A 423 3.16 -18.25 4.09
N PHE A 424 2.46 -17.96 2.97
CA PHE A 424 1.05 -18.30 2.83
C PHE A 424 0.79 -19.80 3.02
N ILE A 425 1.63 -20.65 2.42
CA ILE A 425 1.54 -22.10 2.55
C ILE A 425 1.77 -22.54 4.02
N ALA A 426 2.75 -21.93 4.69
CA ALA A 426 3.06 -22.23 6.09
C ALA A 426 1.90 -21.87 7.03
N TYR A 427 1.28 -20.68 6.84
CA TYR A 427 0.11 -20.28 7.62
C TYR A 427 -1.10 -21.14 7.30
N GLY A 428 -1.31 -21.44 6.02
CA GLY A 428 -2.41 -22.30 5.60
C GLY A 428 -2.32 -23.70 6.22
N PHE A 429 -1.17 -24.36 6.16
CA PHE A 429 -0.99 -25.67 6.78
C PHE A 429 -1.12 -25.60 8.30
N GLY A 430 -0.61 -24.53 8.95
CA GLY A 430 -0.77 -24.33 10.38
C GLY A 430 -2.24 -24.19 10.78
N ASN A 431 -3.04 -23.44 10.01
CA ASN A 431 -4.48 -23.30 10.24
C ASN A 431 -5.24 -24.60 9.97
N ILE A 432 -4.94 -25.30 8.87
CA ILE A 432 -5.56 -26.62 8.57
C ILE A 432 -5.26 -27.61 9.69
N PHE A 433 -4.01 -27.73 10.11
CA PHE A 433 -3.66 -28.66 11.17
C PHE A 433 -4.27 -28.25 12.51
N GLY A 434 -4.18 -26.95 12.86
CA GLY A 434 -4.74 -26.42 14.09
C GLY A 434 -6.26 -26.61 14.19
N SER A 435 -6.98 -26.59 13.07
CA SER A 435 -8.45 -26.74 13.07
C SER A 435 -8.91 -28.10 13.62
N PHE A 436 -8.12 -29.14 13.49
CA PHE A 436 -8.43 -30.44 14.09
C PHE A 436 -8.25 -30.45 15.63
N PHE A 437 -7.53 -29.50 16.17
CA PHE A 437 -7.22 -29.39 17.60
C PHE A 437 -7.83 -28.14 18.25
N SER A 438 -9.05 -27.83 17.90
CA SER A 438 -9.84 -26.73 18.48
C SER A 438 -9.20 -25.35 18.34
N CYS A 439 -8.32 -25.13 17.35
CA CYS A 439 -7.68 -23.85 17.11
C CYS A 439 -8.50 -22.96 16.21
N TYR A 440 -8.33 -21.63 16.37
CA TYR A 440 -8.81 -20.60 15.45
C TYR A 440 -7.66 -20.02 14.61
N PRO A 441 -7.90 -19.15 13.60
CA PRO A 441 -6.83 -18.61 12.77
C PRO A 441 -5.76 -17.87 13.59
N PHE A 442 -4.48 -18.13 13.28
CA PHE A 442 -3.33 -17.56 14.00
C PHE A 442 -2.56 -16.54 13.15
N ALA A 443 -1.75 -15.72 13.80
CA ALA A 443 -0.87 -14.77 13.16
C ALA A 443 0.41 -14.51 13.97
N ALA A 444 1.36 -13.74 13.41
CA ALA A 444 2.57 -13.33 14.11
C ALA A 444 2.29 -12.14 15.05
N SER A 445 2.85 -12.21 16.25
CA SER A 445 2.74 -11.15 17.25
C SER A 445 3.96 -10.25 17.25
N VAL A 446 3.77 -8.95 17.07
CA VAL A 446 4.84 -7.94 17.09
C VAL A 446 5.55 -7.90 18.43
N SER A 447 4.79 -7.92 19.54
CA SER A 447 5.38 -7.84 20.89
C SER A 447 6.22 -9.06 21.22
N ARG A 448 5.73 -10.27 20.95
CA ARG A 448 6.47 -11.51 21.20
C ARG A 448 7.70 -11.65 20.31
N SER A 449 7.56 -11.31 19.01
CA SER A 449 8.70 -11.36 18.08
C SER A 449 9.79 -10.36 18.46
N SER A 450 9.42 -9.16 18.93
CA SER A 450 10.40 -8.18 19.45
C SER A 450 11.12 -8.68 20.71
N VAL A 451 10.43 -9.44 21.57
CA VAL A 451 11.03 -10.04 22.76
C VAL A 451 11.94 -11.21 22.35
N GLN A 452 11.51 -12.07 21.43
CA GLN A 452 12.33 -13.14 20.85
C GLN A 452 13.66 -12.60 20.33
N ASP A 453 13.59 -11.52 19.54
CA ASP A 453 14.74 -10.83 18.96
C ASP A 453 15.64 -10.20 20.05
N SER A 454 15.04 -9.52 21.05
CA SER A 454 15.78 -8.89 22.15
C SER A 454 16.43 -9.92 23.10
N ALA A 455 15.82 -11.08 23.27
CA ALA A 455 16.37 -12.19 24.04
C ALA A 455 17.46 -12.98 23.30
N GLY A 456 17.75 -12.59 22.05
CA GLY A 456 18.82 -13.17 21.25
C GLY A 456 18.43 -14.43 20.47
N GLY A 457 17.14 -14.70 20.26
CA GLY A 457 16.67 -15.81 19.43
C GLY A 457 17.17 -15.65 18.00
N ARG A 458 17.73 -16.73 17.42
CA ARG A 458 18.40 -16.72 16.11
C ARG A 458 17.70 -17.56 15.07
N SER A 459 16.81 -18.44 15.52
CA SER A 459 16.13 -19.37 14.61
C SER A 459 14.73 -19.71 15.09
N GLN A 460 13.95 -20.40 14.24
CA GLN A 460 12.63 -20.93 14.61
C GLN A 460 12.67 -22.07 15.64
N ILE A 461 13.84 -22.58 16.00
CA ILE A 461 14.00 -23.53 17.13
C ILE A 461 13.52 -22.89 18.43
N THR A 462 13.63 -21.57 18.57
CA THR A 462 13.03 -20.78 19.66
C THR A 462 11.55 -21.11 19.85
N SER A 463 10.79 -21.23 18.77
CA SER A 463 9.35 -21.54 18.81
C SER A 463 9.08 -22.95 19.34
N LEU A 464 10.00 -23.88 19.10
CA LEU A 464 9.88 -25.26 19.60
C LEU A 464 9.99 -25.29 21.13
N PHE A 465 10.94 -24.53 21.71
CA PHE A 465 11.08 -24.42 23.17
C PHE A 465 9.90 -23.68 23.81
N SER A 466 9.39 -22.63 23.12
CA SER A 466 8.17 -21.97 23.56
C SER A 466 6.96 -22.91 23.54
N ALA A 467 6.79 -23.69 22.46
CA ALA A 467 5.72 -24.69 22.36
C ALA A 467 5.85 -25.81 23.41
N ALA A 468 7.08 -26.27 23.69
CA ALA A 468 7.33 -27.27 24.72
C ALA A 468 6.94 -26.78 26.13
N LEU A 469 7.25 -25.51 26.46
CA LEU A 469 6.80 -24.91 27.72
C LEU A 469 5.26 -24.82 27.78
N VAL A 470 4.60 -24.40 26.70
CA VAL A 470 3.14 -24.35 26.64
C VAL A 470 2.55 -25.76 26.81
N LEU A 471 3.15 -26.77 26.20
CA LEU A 471 2.70 -28.15 26.36
C LEU A 471 2.77 -28.63 27.85
N VAL A 472 3.85 -28.32 28.57
CA VAL A 472 3.96 -28.61 29.98
C VAL A 472 2.83 -27.93 30.76
N VAL A 473 2.50 -26.70 30.43
CA VAL A 473 1.40 -25.97 31.07
C VAL A 473 0.05 -26.64 30.78
N ILE A 474 -0.20 -27.03 29.54
CA ILE A 474 -1.46 -27.71 29.13
C ILE A 474 -1.62 -29.04 29.89
N LEU A 475 -0.53 -29.82 30.06
CA LEU A 475 -0.60 -31.15 30.65
C LEU A 475 -0.69 -31.13 32.20
N ILE A 476 -0.03 -30.16 32.85
CA ILE A 476 0.20 -30.22 34.32
C ILE A 476 -0.38 -28.97 35.01
N ILE A 477 -0.12 -27.78 34.49
CA ILE A 477 -0.32 -26.52 35.23
C ILE A 477 -1.72 -25.92 34.95
N GLY A 478 -2.39 -26.33 33.84
CA GLY A 478 -3.67 -25.81 33.42
C GLY A 478 -4.70 -25.63 34.56
N PRO A 479 -4.98 -26.63 35.35
CA PRO A 479 -5.96 -26.56 36.47
C PRO A 479 -5.64 -25.48 37.51
N LEU A 480 -4.38 -25.11 37.69
CA LEU A 480 -3.99 -24.07 38.64
C LEU A 480 -4.55 -22.68 38.26
N PHE A 481 -4.88 -22.45 37.00
CA PHE A 481 -5.44 -21.15 36.51
C PHE A 481 -6.96 -21.09 36.67
N GLU A 482 -7.65 -22.08 37.17
CA GLU A 482 -9.10 -22.10 37.36
C GLU A 482 -9.61 -20.88 38.14
N SER A 483 -8.90 -20.50 39.20
CA SER A 483 -9.25 -19.37 40.07
C SER A 483 -8.81 -18.00 39.51
N LEU A 484 -8.26 -17.93 38.30
CA LEU A 484 -7.79 -16.68 37.71
C LEU A 484 -8.95 -15.73 37.38
N PRO A 485 -8.98 -14.48 37.89
CA PRO A 485 -10.02 -13.53 37.55
C PRO A 485 -9.93 -13.04 36.09
N ASN A 486 -11.07 -12.96 35.40
CA ASN A 486 -11.13 -12.47 34.03
C ASN A 486 -10.64 -11.01 33.89
N CYS A 487 -10.80 -10.22 34.94
CA CYS A 487 -10.35 -8.83 34.98
C CYS A 487 -8.82 -8.70 34.92
N VAL A 488 -8.07 -9.67 35.42
CA VAL A 488 -6.60 -9.69 35.29
C VAL A 488 -6.18 -9.90 33.86
N LEU A 489 -6.81 -10.85 33.14
CA LEU A 489 -6.57 -11.07 31.70
C LEU A 489 -6.92 -9.85 30.87
N SER A 490 -8.05 -9.21 31.17
CA SER A 490 -8.47 -7.96 30.49
C SER A 490 -7.49 -6.81 30.73
N SER A 491 -6.95 -6.70 31.94
CA SER A 491 -5.92 -5.71 32.28
C SER A 491 -4.65 -5.89 31.45
N ILE A 492 -4.23 -7.14 31.25
CA ILE A 492 -3.09 -7.49 30.38
C ILE A 492 -3.36 -7.04 28.93
N ILE A 493 -4.55 -7.30 28.39
CA ILE A 493 -4.94 -6.90 27.05
C ILE A 493 -4.88 -5.36 26.93
N VAL A 494 -5.49 -4.64 27.86
CA VAL A 494 -5.56 -3.16 27.83
C VAL A 494 -4.16 -2.53 27.81
N VAL A 495 -3.24 -3.05 28.64
CA VAL A 495 -1.86 -2.55 28.62
C VAL A 495 -1.11 -2.95 27.35
N ALA A 496 -1.43 -4.11 26.76
CA ALA A 496 -0.83 -4.53 25.49
C ALA A 496 -1.26 -3.64 24.30
N LEU A 497 -2.49 -3.12 24.31
CA LEU A 497 -3.01 -2.22 23.26
C LEU A 497 -2.26 -0.88 23.17
N ARG A 498 -1.52 -0.48 24.20
CA ARG A 498 -0.76 0.78 24.21
C ARG A 498 0.10 0.95 22.95
N SER A 499 0.77 -0.11 22.50
CA SER A 499 1.62 -0.04 21.32
C SER A 499 0.85 0.26 20.04
N MET A 500 -0.40 -0.21 19.95
CA MET A 500 -1.28 0.05 18.81
C MET A 500 -1.84 1.48 18.85
N PHE A 501 -2.21 1.98 20.03
CA PHE A 501 -2.64 3.38 20.17
C PHE A 501 -1.53 4.39 19.91
N LEU A 502 -0.27 4.05 20.20
CA LEU A 502 0.86 4.93 19.90
C LEU A 502 1.07 5.16 18.40
N GLN A 503 0.53 4.31 17.54
CA GLN A 503 0.57 4.48 16.08
C GLN A 503 -0.19 5.75 15.62
N ILE A 504 -1.11 6.29 16.43
CA ILE A 504 -1.80 7.54 16.12
C ILE A 504 -0.83 8.73 15.96
N PHE A 505 0.31 8.67 16.64
CA PHE A 505 1.35 9.71 16.51
C PHE A 505 2.11 9.63 15.17
N GLU A 506 2.00 8.51 14.44
CA GLU A 506 2.55 8.38 13.08
C GLU A 506 1.83 9.30 12.11
N LEU A 507 0.57 9.65 12.38
CA LEU A 507 -0.25 10.55 11.57
C LEU A 507 0.45 11.91 11.34
N LYS A 508 1.13 12.44 12.37
CA LYS A 508 1.90 13.69 12.26
C LYS A 508 3.08 13.56 11.30
N LYS A 509 3.71 12.39 11.23
CA LYS A 509 4.81 12.11 10.28
C LYS A 509 4.26 11.94 8.87
N LEU A 510 3.18 11.17 8.72
CA LEU A 510 2.53 10.92 7.43
C LEU A 510 2.04 12.23 6.78
N TRP A 511 1.43 13.12 7.56
CA TRP A 511 1.00 14.43 7.06
C TRP A 511 2.12 15.25 6.44
N LYS A 512 3.32 15.20 7.03
CA LYS A 512 4.50 15.93 6.51
C LYS A 512 5.08 15.31 5.24
N VAL A 513 4.92 14.00 5.05
CA VAL A 513 5.50 13.26 3.93
C VAL A 513 4.53 13.19 2.75
N SER A 514 3.29 12.77 3.01
CA SER A 514 2.28 12.56 1.96
C SER A 514 0.87 12.74 2.52
N GLY A 515 0.14 13.71 1.97
CA GLY A 515 -1.27 13.91 2.32
C GLY A 515 -2.16 12.72 1.96
N PHE A 516 -1.82 11.99 0.88
CA PHE A 516 -2.57 10.79 0.48
C PHE A 516 -2.42 9.65 1.50
N ASP A 517 -1.20 9.42 2.01
CA ASP A 517 -0.94 8.38 3.00
C ASP A 517 -1.64 8.69 4.32
N CYS A 518 -1.66 9.97 4.71
CA CYS A 518 -2.42 10.44 5.86
C CYS A 518 -3.93 10.20 5.69
N MET A 519 -4.49 10.48 4.49
CA MET A 519 -5.90 10.24 4.21
C MET A 519 -6.25 8.74 4.22
N ILE A 520 -5.38 7.87 3.69
CA ILE A 520 -5.56 6.42 3.76
C ILE A 520 -5.67 5.98 5.21
N TRP A 521 -4.75 6.45 6.07
CA TRP A 521 -4.75 6.13 7.50
C TRP A 521 -6.05 6.58 8.18
N ILE A 522 -6.47 7.85 7.96
CA ILE A 522 -7.68 8.42 8.59
C ILE A 522 -8.94 7.70 8.11
N VAL A 523 -9.09 7.49 6.81
CA VAL A 523 -10.28 6.83 6.24
C VAL A 523 -10.38 5.41 6.75
N THR A 524 -9.27 4.66 6.77
CA THR A 524 -9.25 3.29 7.28
C THR A 524 -9.58 3.24 8.76
N PHE A 525 -8.96 4.11 9.57
CA PHE A 525 -9.22 4.20 11.01
C PHE A 525 -10.70 4.50 11.30
N LEU A 526 -11.25 5.53 10.67
CA LEU A 526 -12.65 5.92 10.88
C LEU A 526 -13.63 4.84 10.39
N ALA A 527 -13.35 4.24 9.23
CA ALA A 527 -14.19 3.16 8.72
C ALA A 527 -14.20 1.95 9.66
N VAL A 528 -13.05 1.56 10.22
CA VAL A 528 -12.95 0.48 11.20
C VAL A 528 -13.69 0.82 12.48
N VAL A 529 -13.52 2.03 13.03
CA VAL A 529 -14.12 2.43 14.32
C VAL A 529 -15.63 2.58 14.21
N ILE A 530 -16.13 3.18 13.13
CA ILE A 530 -17.55 3.51 12.99
C ILE A 530 -18.37 2.31 12.51
N LEU A 531 -17.85 1.54 11.56
CA LEU A 531 -18.58 0.43 10.95
C LEU A 531 -18.24 -0.89 11.66
N TYR A 532 -17.39 -1.69 10.99
CA TYR A 532 -16.86 -2.96 11.50
C TYR A 532 -15.39 -3.09 11.14
N VAL A 533 -14.70 -3.93 11.85
CA VAL A 533 -13.30 -4.25 11.56
C VAL A 533 -13.14 -4.77 10.13
N ASP A 534 -14.01 -5.68 9.72
CA ASP A 534 -13.96 -6.33 8.40
C ASP A 534 -14.31 -5.35 7.27
N LEU A 535 -15.46 -4.66 7.38
CA LEU A 535 -15.89 -3.63 6.42
C LEU A 535 -14.91 -2.47 6.35
N GLY A 536 -14.39 -2.04 7.49
CA GLY A 536 -13.41 -0.97 7.57
C GLY A 536 -12.14 -1.29 6.80
N LEU A 537 -11.68 -2.54 6.82
CA LEU A 537 -10.53 -2.97 6.02
C LEU A 537 -10.82 -2.90 4.52
N TRP A 538 -11.98 -3.41 4.07
CA TRP A 538 -12.36 -3.33 2.65
C TRP A 538 -12.42 -1.89 2.16
N ILE A 539 -13.04 -1.01 2.92
CA ILE A 539 -13.11 0.42 2.58
C ILE A 539 -11.71 1.02 2.51
N GLY A 540 -10.84 0.71 3.49
CA GLY A 540 -9.46 1.17 3.50
C GLY A 540 -8.66 0.68 2.29
N LEU A 541 -8.83 -0.60 1.92
CA LEU A 541 -8.16 -1.19 0.77
C LEU A 541 -8.63 -0.56 -0.55
N ILE A 542 -9.94 -0.45 -0.75
CA ILE A 542 -10.52 0.19 -1.94
C ILE A 542 -10.08 1.66 -2.02
N PHE A 543 -10.09 2.37 -0.90
CA PHE A 543 -9.63 3.76 -0.85
C PHE A 543 -8.13 3.88 -1.15
N SER A 544 -7.30 2.94 -0.67
CA SER A 544 -5.86 2.89 -0.99
C SER A 544 -5.65 2.73 -2.49
N PHE A 545 -6.34 1.79 -3.15
CA PHE A 545 -6.31 1.67 -4.61
C PHE A 545 -6.78 2.94 -5.32
N PHE A 546 -7.86 3.53 -4.85
CA PHE A 546 -8.40 4.76 -5.42
C PHE A 546 -7.41 5.92 -5.36
N THR A 547 -6.65 6.04 -4.27
CA THR A 547 -5.59 7.07 -4.16
C THR A 547 -4.46 6.88 -5.16
N VAL A 548 -4.07 5.63 -5.48
CA VAL A 548 -3.08 5.34 -6.52
C VAL A 548 -3.60 5.79 -7.89
N VAL A 549 -4.85 5.43 -8.22
CA VAL A 549 -5.50 5.85 -9.47
C VAL A 549 -5.58 7.38 -9.57
N LEU A 550 -6.04 8.06 -8.51
CA LEU A 550 -6.11 9.52 -8.48
C LEU A 550 -4.74 10.20 -8.64
N ARG A 551 -3.71 9.63 -8.02
CA ARG A 551 -2.35 10.16 -8.09
C ARG A 551 -1.76 10.04 -9.48
N THR A 552 -1.96 8.90 -10.14
CA THR A 552 -1.49 8.67 -11.51
C THR A 552 -2.31 9.43 -12.55
N GLN A 553 -3.62 9.58 -12.33
CA GLN A 553 -4.50 10.35 -13.20
C GLN A 553 -4.17 11.85 -13.18
N ARG A 554 -3.89 12.42 -11.98
CA ARG A 554 -3.60 13.87 -11.82
C ARG A 554 -2.14 14.23 -12.10
N ALA A 555 -1.54 13.57 -13.08
CA ALA A 555 -0.20 13.92 -13.53
C ALA A 555 -0.12 15.37 -14.00
N LYS A 556 1.00 16.02 -13.74
CA LYS A 556 1.25 17.41 -14.15
C LYS A 556 2.25 17.43 -15.27
N ALA A 557 1.90 18.13 -16.35
CA ALA A 557 2.89 18.58 -17.33
C ALA A 557 3.57 19.86 -16.81
N VAL A 558 4.84 19.98 -17.07
CA VAL A 558 5.66 21.14 -16.69
C VAL A 558 6.39 21.71 -17.91
N THR A 559 6.58 23.02 -17.94
CA THR A 559 7.42 23.67 -18.94
C THR A 559 8.87 23.49 -18.55
N LEU A 560 9.68 23.04 -19.50
CA LEU A 560 11.12 23.00 -19.36
C LEU A 560 11.76 24.16 -20.12
N GLN A 561 12.77 24.78 -19.50
CA GLN A 561 13.61 25.80 -20.11
C GLN A 561 15.08 25.39 -19.98
N ARG A 562 15.91 25.81 -20.92
CA ARG A 562 17.35 25.59 -20.89
C ARG A 562 17.97 26.41 -19.75
N ILE A 563 18.79 25.78 -18.93
CA ILE A 563 19.59 26.50 -17.95
C ILE A 563 20.70 27.24 -18.70
N SER A 564 20.92 28.54 -18.38
CA SER A 564 22.02 29.30 -18.97
C SER A 564 23.34 28.56 -18.75
N ASP A 565 24.17 28.52 -19.78
CA ASP A 565 25.52 27.89 -19.78
C ASP A 565 25.59 26.37 -19.73
N VAL A 566 24.45 25.65 -19.75
CA VAL A 566 24.41 24.18 -19.74
C VAL A 566 23.29 23.65 -20.66
N ASP A 567 23.53 22.51 -21.32
CA ASP A 567 22.52 21.86 -22.17
C ASP A 567 21.51 21.01 -21.36
N ILE A 568 21.10 21.54 -20.19
CA ILE A 568 20.13 20.90 -19.29
C ILE A 568 18.82 21.67 -19.33
N TYR A 569 17.73 20.93 -19.48
CA TYR A 569 16.38 21.46 -19.43
C TYR A 569 15.75 21.21 -18.07
N ALA A 570 15.24 22.25 -17.43
CA ALA A 570 14.67 22.20 -16.09
C ALA A 570 13.36 22.99 -15.97
N ASP A 571 12.58 22.69 -14.93
CA ASP A 571 11.30 23.33 -14.62
C ASP A 571 11.52 24.84 -14.36
N ASP A 572 10.94 25.70 -15.17
CA ASP A 572 11.06 27.17 -15.11
C ASP A 572 10.64 27.76 -13.76
N LYS A 573 9.76 27.05 -13.03
CA LYS A 573 9.27 27.52 -11.71
C LYS A 573 10.17 27.15 -10.55
N LYS A 574 11.09 26.21 -10.74
CA LYS A 574 11.93 25.68 -9.66
C LYS A 574 13.37 26.14 -9.74
N TYR A 575 13.83 26.48 -10.94
CA TYR A 575 15.23 26.83 -11.17
C TYR A 575 15.38 28.28 -11.62
N MET A 576 16.43 28.93 -11.18
CA MET A 576 16.81 30.28 -11.58
C MET A 576 17.70 30.25 -12.82
N LYS A 577 17.81 31.38 -13.52
CA LYS A 577 18.65 31.54 -14.73
C LYS A 577 18.27 30.58 -15.88
N THR A 578 16.99 30.33 -16.03
CA THR A 578 16.47 29.57 -17.16
C THR A 578 16.22 30.53 -18.34
N ARG A 579 16.56 30.08 -19.55
CA ARG A 579 16.34 30.81 -20.80
C ARG A 579 15.32 30.07 -21.66
N GLN A 580 14.32 30.80 -22.11
CA GLN A 580 13.33 30.27 -23.01
C GLN A 580 13.86 30.28 -24.45
N ASN A 581 13.69 29.18 -25.19
CA ASN A 581 14.00 29.11 -26.61
C ASN A 581 12.92 29.85 -27.39
N PRO A 582 13.30 30.79 -28.32
CA PRO A 582 12.35 31.52 -29.10
C PRO A 582 11.56 30.59 -30.02
N GLY A 583 10.22 30.72 -30.00
CA GLY A 583 9.32 29.91 -30.84
C GLY A 583 9.21 28.43 -30.51
N VAL A 584 9.99 27.90 -29.55
CA VAL A 584 9.96 26.48 -29.16
C VAL A 584 9.48 26.33 -27.72
N ARG A 585 8.50 25.45 -27.49
CA ARG A 585 8.01 25.09 -26.16
C ARG A 585 8.40 23.66 -25.83
N VAL A 586 9.17 23.48 -24.75
CA VAL A 586 9.51 22.16 -24.24
C VAL A 586 8.58 21.82 -23.08
N ILE A 587 7.90 20.68 -23.15
CA ILE A 587 6.91 20.23 -22.18
C ILE A 587 7.25 18.83 -21.73
N ALA A 588 7.52 18.64 -20.44
CA ALA A 588 7.69 17.32 -19.83
C ALA A 588 6.37 16.83 -19.23
N PHE A 589 6.06 15.56 -19.45
CA PHE A 589 4.92 14.89 -18.85
C PHE A 589 5.42 13.81 -17.89
N ASN A 590 5.26 14.06 -16.58
CA ASN A 590 5.84 13.23 -15.53
C ASN A 590 4.90 12.11 -15.06
N SER A 591 4.40 11.32 -15.99
CA SER A 591 3.51 10.16 -15.71
C SER A 591 3.40 9.27 -16.94
N PRO A 592 3.05 7.99 -16.77
CA PRO A 592 2.58 7.16 -17.89
C PRO A 592 1.42 7.83 -18.63
N LEU A 593 1.30 7.60 -19.92
CA LEU A 593 0.18 8.12 -20.74
C LEU A 593 -0.78 6.98 -21.07
N TYR A 594 -1.99 7.01 -20.51
CA TYR A 594 -2.95 5.93 -20.62
C TYR A 594 -4.41 6.47 -20.60
N TYR A 595 -5.38 5.56 -20.75
CA TYR A 595 -6.79 5.92 -20.90
C TYR A 595 -7.35 6.89 -19.84
N ALA A 596 -6.86 6.81 -18.57
CA ALA A 596 -7.42 7.63 -17.50
C ALA A 596 -6.89 9.07 -17.46
N ASN A 597 -5.74 9.37 -18.09
CA ASN A 597 -5.13 10.70 -18.07
C ASN A 597 -4.95 11.36 -19.44
N GLY A 598 -5.35 10.71 -20.53
CA GLY A 598 -5.18 11.23 -21.89
C GLY A 598 -5.80 12.62 -22.11
N ASP A 599 -7.04 12.83 -21.66
CA ASP A 599 -7.71 14.13 -21.76
C ASP A 599 -7.04 15.22 -20.89
N ILE A 600 -6.51 14.83 -19.75
CA ILE A 600 -5.78 15.73 -18.86
C ILE A 600 -4.48 16.16 -19.52
N PHE A 601 -3.76 15.22 -20.13
CA PHE A 601 -2.56 15.48 -20.91
C PHE A 601 -2.82 16.49 -22.02
N LEU A 602 -3.82 16.25 -22.87
CA LEU A 602 -4.18 17.19 -23.95
C LEU A 602 -4.47 18.59 -23.43
N ARG A 603 -5.31 18.70 -22.37
CA ARG A 603 -5.64 19.99 -21.78
C ARG A 603 -4.43 20.73 -21.23
N GLN A 604 -3.52 20.01 -20.60
CA GLN A 604 -2.30 20.61 -20.05
C GLN A 604 -1.36 21.07 -21.14
N VAL A 605 -1.13 20.28 -22.19
CA VAL A 605 -0.32 20.67 -23.33
C VAL A 605 -0.92 21.92 -24.02
N PHE A 606 -2.25 21.98 -24.23
CA PHE A 606 -2.92 23.17 -24.81
C PHE A 606 -2.82 24.40 -23.90
N THR A 607 -2.78 24.21 -22.58
CA THR A 607 -2.65 25.33 -21.64
C THR A 607 -1.23 25.85 -21.59
N ILE A 608 -0.23 24.96 -21.54
CA ILE A 608 1.19 25.31 -21.47
C ILE A 608 1.67 25.92 -22.79
N SER A 609 1.26 25.37 -23.93
CA SER A 609 1.61 25.95 -25.24
C SER A 609 0.99 27.33 -25.49
N GLY A 610 -0.04 27.69 -24.69
CA GLY A 610 -0.82 28.93 -24.92
C GLY A 610 -1.73 28.85 -26.13
N MET A 611 -1.71 27.76 -26.89
CA MET A 611 -2.48 27.59 -28.14
C MET A 611 -3.49 26.46 -28.00
N LYS A 612 -4.77 26.81 -28.16
CA LYS A 612 -5.87 25.83 -28.29
C LYS A 612 -6.12 25.57 -29.74
N PRO A 613 -5.74 24.43 -30.34
CA PRO A 613 -5.83 24.20 -31.78
C PRO A 613 -7.22 24.47 -32.37
N GLN A 614 -8.26 24.14 -31.62
CA GLN A 614 -9.65 24.38 -32.06
C GLN A 614 -10.01 25.89 -32.20
N ARG A 615 -9.47 26.75 -31.32
CA ARG A 615 -9.66 28.21 -31.41
C ARG A 615 -8.85 28.80 -32.58
N VAL A 616 -7.57 28.42 -32.61
CA VAL A 616 -6.66 28.88 -33.67
C VAL A 616 -7.17 28.45 -35.04
N ARG A 617 -7.69 27.23 -35.19
CA ARG A 617 -8.30 26.77 -36.48
C ARG A 617 -9.52 27.60 -36.89
N LYS A 618 -10.34 28.10 -35.96
CA LYS A 618 -11.45 29.01 -36.26
C LYS A 618 -10.94 30.36 -36.71
N GLU A 619 -9.87 30.86 -36.12
CA GLU A 619 -9.25 32.13 -36.50
C GLU A 619 -8.55 32.03 -37.88
N ILE A 620 -7.80 30.95 -38.13
CA ILE A 620 -7.21 30.67 -39.45
C ILE A 620 -8.29 30.65 -40.57
N LYS A 621 -9.45 30.02 -40.28
CA LYS A 621 -10.58 30.07 -41.25
C LYS A 621 -11.11 31.46 -41.51
N ARG A 622 -10.98 32.41 -40.58
CA ARG A 622 -11.37 33.83 -40.75
C ARG A 622 -10.36 34.62 -41.59
N PHE A 623 -9.07 34.28 -41.45
CA PHE A 623 -7.96 34.94 -42.12
C PHE A 623 -7.59 34.28 -43.45
N GLY A 624 -8.17 33.15 -43.82
CA GLY A 624 -7.99 32.47 -45.09
C GLY A 624 -6.77 31.52 -45.14
N SER A 625 -5.65 31.84 -44.51
CA SER A 625 -4.45 31.01 -44.49
C SER A 625 -3.70 31.04 -43.14
N VAL A 626 -2.88 30.02 -42.90
CA VAL A 626 -2.01 29.95 -41.70
C VAL A 626 -0.96 31.06 -41.69
N ALA A 627 -0.42 31.39 -42.89
CA ALA A 627 0.57 32.44 -43.04
C ALA A 627 -0.01 33.83 -42.71
N GLU A 628 -1.21 34.13 -43.17
CA GLU A 628 -1.89 35.39 -42.91
C GLU A 628 -2.31 35.54 -41.43
N PHE A 629 -2.75 34.45 -40.81
CA PHE A 629 -2.99 34.43 -39.36
C PHE A 629 -1.72 34.74 -38.58
N ARG A 630 -0.57 34.15 -38.95
CA ARG A 630 0.73 34.41 -38.33
C ARG A 630 1.17 35.84 -38.47
N ARG A 631 1.09 36.41 -39.68
CA ARG A 631 1.40 37.83 -39.97
C ARG A 631 0.59 38.78 -39.10
N ASN A 632 -0.71 38.59 -39.05
CA ASN A 632 -1.61 39.45 -38.28
C ASN A 632 -1.36 39.32 -36.76
N THR A 633 -1.05 38.11 -36.27
CA THR A 633 -0.73 37.91 -34.87
C THR A 633 0.61 38.55 -34.51
N ALA A 634 1.61 38.46 -35.38
CA ALA A 634 2.90 39.11 -35.19
C ALA A 634 2.77 40.65 -35.19
N ARG A 635 2.01 41.25 -36.15
CA ARG A 635 1.73 42.68 -36.19
C ARG A 635 1.02 43.18 -34.95
N LEU A 636 0.05 42.44 -34.41
CA LEU A 636 -0.66 42.79 -33.16
C LEU A 636 0.25 42.73 -31.93
N GLN A 637 1.24 41.87 -31.94
CA GLN A 637 2.22 41.75 -30.87
C GLN A 637 3.24 42.88 -30.87
N ILE A 638 3.70 43.31 -32.05
CA ILE A 638 4.59 44.47 -32.25
C ILE A 638 3.86 45.74 -31.80
N SER A 639 2.63 45.95 -32.23
CA SER A 639 1.82 47.12 -31.85
C SER A 639 1.53 47.20 -30.34
N ARG A 640 1.42 46.07 -29.66
CA ARG A 640 1.29 46.04 -28.18
C ARG A 640 2.59 46.40 -27.48
N LYS A 641 3.77 46.02 -28.01
CA LYS A 641 5.08 46.44 -27.48
C LYS A 641 5.29 47.94 -27.59
N ASP A 642 4.92 48.54 -28.72
CA ASP A 642 5.07 49.97 -28.94
C ASP A 642 4.17 50.80 -28.04
N VAL A 643 2.96 50.33 -27.74
CA VAL A 643 2.03 51.00 -26.79
C VAL A 643 2.53 50.90 -25.33
N THR A 644 3.17 49.78 -24.97
CA THR A 644 3.74 49.64 -23.61
C THR A 644 5.05 50.39 -23.44
N SER A 645 5.86 50.56 -24.48
CA SER A 645 7.09 51.38 -24.43
C SER A 645 6.80 52.89 -24.37
N ASN A 646 5.75 53.37 -25.03
CA ASN A 646 5.35 54.78 -25.00
C ASN A 646 4.67 55.21 -23.67
N GLN A 647 4.08 54.26 -22.92
CA GLN A 647 3.54 54.57 -21.57
C GLN A 647 4.60 54.57 -20.46
N ALA A 648 5.82 54.10 -20.71
CA ALA A 648 6.91 54.09 -19.75
C ALA A 648 7.73 55.42 -19.74
N HIS A 649 7.47 56.38 -20.67
CA HIS A 649 8.18 57.64 -20.73
C HIS A 649 7.53 58.81 -19.94
N ASP A 650 6.30 58.64 -19.44
CA ASP A 650 5.56 59.70 -18.71
C ASP A 650 5.25 59.34 -17.24
N GLY A 651 6.21 58.84 -16.48
CA GLY A 651 5.98 58.56 -15.08
C GLY A 651 7.27 58.45 -14.26
N MET A 652 7.83 59.63 -13.91
CA MET A 652 8.79 59.73 -12.82
C MET A 652 8.14 59.35 -11.50
N SER A 653 8.57 58.27 -10.84
CA SER A 653 8.58 58.22 -9.38
C SER A 653 9.18 56.89 -8.84
N ASN A 654 10.19 57.00 -8.08
CA ASN A 654 10.74 56.26 -6.96
C ASN A 654 10.18 54.91 -6.59
N GLY A 655 11.10 53.94 -6.42
CA GLY A 655 10.86 52.81 -5.51
C GLY A 655 11.44 51.49 -5.97
N ASN A 656 12.57 51.10 -5.39
CA ASN A 656 13.19 49.80 -5.40
C ASN A 656 12.21 48.62 -5.52
N SER A 657 12.29 47.90 -6.58
CA SER A 657 12.06 46.46 -6.61
C SER A 657 12.71 45.89 -7.87
N ASP A 658 13.87 45.29 -7.71
CA ASP A 658 14.48 44.39 -8.67
C ASP A 658 13.53 43.21 -8.92
N LYS A 659 12.61 43.43 -9.85
CA LYS A 659 11.97 42.33 -10.61
C LYS A 659 12.55 42.42 -12.01
N ASP A 660 13.54 41.56 -12.25
CA ASP A 660 14.00 41.21 -13.58
C ASP A 660 12.78 41.07 -14.50
N LYS A 661 12.54 42.09 -15.31
CA LYS A 661 11.64 41.99 -16.46
C LYS A 661 12.30 41.01 -17.43
N ASN A 662 11.96 39.74 -17.27
CA ASN A 662 12.20 38.74 -18.28
C ASN A 662 11.58 39.23 -19.60
N ASP A 663 12.43 39.57 -20.52
CA ASP A 663 12.08 40.03 -21.86
C ASP A 663 11.37 38.87 -22.58
N ASN A 664 10.07 38.71 -22.30
CA ASN A 664 9.19 37.81 -23.01
C ASN A 664 8.99 38.37 -24.43
N SER A 665 10.00 38.21 -25.30
CA SER A 665 9.76 38.32 -26.73
C SER A 665 8.77 37.24 -27.10
N SER A 666 7.53 37.59 -27.29
CA SER A 666 6.41 36.72 -27.66
C SER A 666 6.56 36.26 -29.13
N THR A 667 7.61 35.51 -29.41
CA THR A 667 7.76 34.78 -30.66
C THR A 667 6.65 33.74 -30.76
N LEU A 668 5.96 33.71 -31.88
CA LEU A 668 4.90 32.75 -32.18
C LEU A 668 5.51 31.33 -32.04
N VAL A 669 4.87 30.46 -31.27
CA VAL A 669 5.33 29.10 -31.12
C VAL A 669 5.15 28.33 -32.42
N HIS A 670 6.24 27.85 -32.99
CA HIS A 670 6.26 27.05 -34.22
C HIS A 670 6.57 25.56 -33.96
N HIS A 671 7.21 25.23 -32.80
CA HIS A 671 7.49 23.87 -32.43
C HIS A 671 7.13 23.60 -30.96
N ILE A 672 6.66 22.38 -30.71
CA ILE A 672 6.46 21.82 -29.36
C ILE A 672 7.32 20.56 -29.24
N VAL A 673 8.17 20.51 -28.23
CA VAL A 673 8.98 19.34 -27.90
C VAL A 673 8.37 18.70 -26.64
N LEU A 674 7.95 17.45 -26.75
CA LEU A 674 7.44 16.66 -25.64
C LEU A 674 8.54 15.79 -25.08
N ASP A 675 8.94 16.02 -23.85
CA ASP A 675 9.89 15.19 -23.14
C ASP A 675 9.16 13.99 -22.51
N PHE A 676 9.51 12.80 -22.99
CA PHE A 676 8.94 11.51 -22.56
C PHE A 676 9.87 10.73 -21.64
N SER A 677 10.93 11.34 -21.12
CA SER A 677 11.89 10.70 -20.22
C SER A 677 11.23 10.05 -18.98
N SER A 678 10.14 10.64 -18.50
CA SER A 678 9.36 10.15 -17.35
C SER A 678 8.16 9.28 -17.72
N VAL A 679 7.91 9.05 -19.03
CA VAL A 679 6.80 8.23 -19.50
C VAL A 679 7.26 6.78 -19.63
N CYS A 680 6.97 5.96 -18.62
CA CYS A 680 7.42 4.58 -18.57
C CYS A 680 6.57 3.61 -19.42
N PHE A 681 5.31 3.95 -19.71
CA PHE A 681 4.48 3.19 -20.66
C PHE A 681 3.40 4.07 -21.30
N VAL A 682 2.93 3.62 -22.46
CA VAL A 682 1.79 4.21 -23.19
C VAL A 682 0.85 3.07 -23.58
N ASP A 683 -0.46 3.24 -23.37
CA ASP A 683 -1.46 2.27 -23.82
C ASP A 683 -2.04 2.63 -25.22
N SER A 684 -2.93 1.79 -25.73
CA SER A 684 -3.57 2.01 -27.03
C SER A 684 -4.36 3.33 -27.12
N VAL A 685 -4.94 3.78 -26.00
CA VAL A 685 -5.67 5.06 -25.92
C VAL A 685 -4.69 6.22 -25.86
N GLY A 686 -3.60 6.10 -25.12
CA GLY A 686 -2.51 7.08 -25.10
C GLY A 686 -1.91 7.31 -26.49
N CYS A 687 -1.73 6.24 -27.28
CA CYS A 687 -1.30 6.39 -28.68
C CYS A 687 -2.30 7.14 -29.54
N LYS A 688 -3.61 6.92 -29.37
CA LYS A 688 -4.66 7.68 -30.06
C LYS A 688 -4.62 9.16 -29.67
N VAL A 689 -4.43 9.45 -28.39
CA VAL A 689 -4.30 10.81 -27.85
C VAL A 689 -3.07 11.51 -28.44
N LEU A 690 -1.93 10.82 -28.55
CA LEU A 690 -0.75 11.36 -29.23
C LEU A 690 -1.02 11.64 -30.71
N ASN A 691 -1.61 10.71 -31.43
CA ASN A 691 -2.00 10.92 -32.82
C ASN A 691 -2.93 12.14 -32.98
N GLN A 692 -3.90 12.29 -32.09
CA GLN A 692 -4.79 13.47 -32.07
C GLN A 692 -4.00 14.76 -31.84
N LEU A 693 -3.11 14.78 -30.86
CA LEU A 693 -2.29 15.94 -30.54
C LEU A 693 -1.45 16.39 -31.75
N PHE A 694 -0.75 15.45 -32.38
CA PHE A 694 0.07 15.71 -33.56
C PHE A 694 -0.76 16.25 -34.73
N ASN A 695 -1.93 15.65 -35.00
CA ASN A 695 -2.84 16.12 -36.04
C ASN A 695 -3.41 17.51 -35.73
N ASP A 696 -3.79 17.75 -34.47
CA ASP A 696 -4.36 19.02 -34.04
C ASP A 696 -3.35 20.18 -34.23
N TYR A 697 -2.10 19.99 -33.78
CA TYR A 697 -1.07 21.01 -33.97
C TYR A 697 -0.61 21.17 -35.44
N ARG A 698 -0.47 20.05 -36.17
CA ARG A 698 -0.17 20.09 -37.59
C ARG A 698 -1.20 20.92 -38.35
N SER A 699 -2.48 20.84 -37.97
CA SER A 699 -3.58 21.60 -38.66
C SER A 699 -3.51 23.12 -38.49
N ILE A 700 -2.70 23.60 -37.55
CA ILE A 700 -2.45 25.02 -37.25
C ILE A 700 -1.00 25.43 -37.58
N GLY A 701 -0.26 24.58 -38.32
CA GLY A 701 1.10 24.86 -38.78
C GLY A 701 2.16 24.75 -37.67
N VAL A 702 1.88 24.07 -36.55
CA VAL A 702 2.84 23.83 -35.47
C VAL A 702 3.32 22.40 -35.56
N LYS A 703 4.64 22.17 -35.53
CA LYS A 703 5.22 20.86 -35.50
C LYS A 703 5.39 20.36 -34.06
N VAL A 704 5.16 19.06 -33.84
CA VAL A 704 5.35 18.43 -32.55
C VAL A 704 6.48 17.40 -32.66
N PHE A 705 7.45 17.46 -31.75
CA PHE A 705 8.54 16.52 -31.62
C PHE A 705 8.41 15.73 -30.32
N LEU A 706 8.78 14.45 -30.36
CA LEU A 706 8.91 13.58 -29.20
C LEU A 706 10.39 13.41 -28.87
N ALA A 707 10.78 13.51 -27.61
CA ALA A 707 12.14 13.31 -27.16
C ALA A 707 12.23 12.30 -26.00
N CYS A 708 13.35 11.62 -25.88
CA CYS A 708 13.66 10.68 -24.78
C CYS A 708 12.65 9.54 -24.62
N VAL A 709 12.23 8.93 -25.71
CA VAL A 709 11.28 7.82 -25.70
C VAL A 709 11.97 6.53 -25.25
N SER A 710 11.42 5.85 -24.24
CA SER A 710 11.95 4.55 -23.79
C SER A 710 11.67 3.43 -24.81
N ASP A 711 12.45 2.34 -24.75
CA ASP A 711 12.31 1.20 -25.66
C ASP A 711 10.91 0.57 -25.62
N ASP A 712 10.32 0.46 -24.42
CA ASP A 712 8.97 -0.09 -24.24
C ASP A 712 7.91 0.80 -24.91
N VAL A 713 8.03 2.11 -24.74
CA VAL A 713 7.11 3.07 -25.39
C VAL A 713 7.33 3.06 -26.92
N TRP A 714 8.60 2.99 -27.38
CA TRP A 714 8.92 2.90 -28.78
C TRP A 714 8.26 1.68 -29.45
N ALA A 715 8.36 0.50 -28.81
CA ALA A 715 7.75 -0.73 -29.31
C ALA A 715 6.22 -0.59 -29.47
N VAL A 716 5.54 0.04 -28.51
CA VAL A 716 4.09 0.29 -28.60
C VAL A 716 3.75 1.29 -29.70
N LEU A 717 4.53 2.38 -29.84
CA LEU A 717 4.33 3.37 -30.91
C LEU A 717 4.55 2.75 -32.30
N LYS A 718 5.49 1.82 -32.43
CA LYS A 718 5.72 1.07 -33.65
C LYS A 718 4.54 0.15 -33.97
N THR A 719 4.08 -0.62 -33.00
CA THR A 719 2.97 -1.59 -33.18
C THR A 719 1.64 -0.91 -33.51
N THR A 720 1.42 0.32 -32.98
CA THR A 720 0.18 1.09 -33.23
C THR A 720 0.22 1.90 -34.52
N GLY A 721 1.27 1.80 -35.34
CA GLY A 721 1.41 2.55 -36.61
C GLY A 721 1.69 4.05 -36.44
N PHE A 722 1.95 4.51 -35.20
CA PHE A 722 2.30 5.92 -34.95
C PHE A 722 3.60 6.32 -35.64
N LEU A 723 4.61 5.45 -35.59
CA LEU A 723 5.92 5.72 -36.18
C LEU A 723 5.91 5.73 -37.72
N GLU A 724 4.94 5.06 -38.38
CA GLU A 724 4.79 5.14 -39.84
C GLU A 724 4.55 6.58 -40.31
N LYS A 725 3.89 7.40 -39.49
CA LYS A 725 3.54 8.81 -39.81
C LYS A 725 4.54 9.81 -39.26
N TYR A 726 5.12 9.53 -38.08
CA TYR A 726 5.83 10.53 -37.29
C TYR A 726 7.24 10.09 -36.84
N GLU A 727 7.83 9.07 -37.47
CA GLU A 727 9.18 8.58 -37.14
C GLU A 727 10.22 9.70 -37.17
N LYS A 728 10.12 10.59 -38.18
CA LYS A 728 11.03 11.74 -38.37
C LYS A 728 10.94 12.79 -37.25
N ASN A 729 9.89 12.73 -36.43
CA ASN A 729 9.61 13.68 -35.35
C ASN A 729 10.04 13.15 -33.97
N VAL A 730 10.78 12.02 -33.90
CA VAL A 730 11.19 11.41 -32.63
C VAL A 730 12.72 11.46 -32.50
N TYR A 731 13.18 12.05 -31.40
CA TYR A 731 14.60 12.32 -31.12
C TYR A 731 15.06 11.62 -29.84
N MET A 732 16.37 11.33 -29.77
CA MET A 732 16.97 10.67 -28.61
C MET A 732 17.06 11.59 -27.39
N SER A 733 17.29 12.89 -27.60
CA SER A 733 17.40 13.87 -26.52
C SER A 733 16.50 15.08 -26.75
N VAL A 734 16.15 15.77 -25.66
CA VAL A 734 15.43 17.06 -25.73
C VAL A 734 16.28 18.09 -26.46
N ASN A 735 17.59 18.09 -26.25
CA ASN A 735 18.50 19.04 -26.87
C ASN A 735 18.52 18.87 -28.39
N ASP A 736 18.62 17.63 -28.89
CA ASP A 736 18.59 17.37 -30.34
C ASP A 736 17.29 17.84 -30.98
N ALA A 737 16.16 17.58 -30.31
CA ALA A 737 14.85 18.02 -30.78
C ALA A 737 14.73 19.55 -30.82
N VAL A 738 15.30 20.25 -29.83
CA VAL A 738 15.26 21.72 -29.77
C VAL A 738 16.19 22.34 -30.81
N ILE A 739 17.40 21.81 -31.02
CA ILE A 739 18.32 22.32 -32.05
C ILE A 739 17.67 22.23 -33.44
N VAL A 740 17.06 21.08 -33.75
CA VAL A 740 16.35 20.91 -35.02
C VAL A 740 15.13 21.86 -35.10
N ALA A 741 14.40 22.04 -34.03
CA ALA A 741 13.25 22.95 -34.00
C ALA A 741 13.65 24.41 -34.23
N LEU A 742 14.81 24.83 -33.71
CA LEU A 742 15.32 26.20 -33.93
C LEU A 742 15.81 26.37 -35.34
N SER A 743 16.57 25.43 -35.92
CA SER A 743 17.06 25.51 -37.29
C SER A 743 15.91 25.52 -38.31
N GLU A 744 14.85 24.72 -38.11
CA GLU A 744 13.65 24.78 -38.97
C GLU A 744 12.84 26.08 -38.79
N GLY A 745 12.94 26.72 -37.61
CA GLY A 745 12.30 28.03 -37.37
C GLY A 745 13.00 29.18 -38.07
N GLU A 746 14.32 29.17 -38.16
CA GLU A 746 15.13 30.18 -38.85
C GLU A 746 14.87 30.15 -40.38
N THR A 747 14.84 28.99 -41.01
CA THR A 747 14.52 28.85 -42.43
C THR A 747 13.12 29.36 -42.79
N HIS A 748 12.13 29.20 -41.92
CA HIS A 748 10.80 29.77 -42.12
C HIS A 748 10.76 31.29 -42.01
N HIS A 749 11.61 31.91 -41.18
CA HIS A 749 11.73 33.36 -41.08
C HIS A 749 12.41 33.98 -42.31
N GLU A 750 13.41 33.31 -42.88
CA GLU A 750 14.07 33.74 -44.11
C GLU A 750 13.14 33.68 -45.32
N GLU A 751 12.37 32.59 -45.49
CA GLU A 751 11.38 32.45 -46.55
C GLU A 751 10.23 33.50 -46.42
N GLU A 752 9.81 33.84 -45.19
CA GLU A 752 8.81 34.88 -44.96
C GLU A 752 9.37 36.29 -45.20
N SER A 753 10.65 36.58 -44.90
CA SER A 753 11.29 37.88 -45.18
C SER A 753 11.58 38.09 -46.67
N GLU A 754 11.98 37.05 -47.40
CA GLU A 754 12.15 37.12 -48.87
C GLU A 754 10.81 37.30 -49.58
N SER A 755 9.72 36.71 -49.09
CA SER A 755 8.39 36.92 -49.66
C SER A 755 7.83 38.32 -49.38
N ASP A 756 8.19 38.94 -48.24
CA ASP A 756 7.78 40.31 -47.92
C ASP A 756 8.61 41.34 -48.68
N SER A 757 9.89 41.15 -48.90
CA SER A 757 10.71 41.99 -49.74
C SER A 757 10.29 41.92 -51.21
N ALA A 758 9.87 40.76 -51.70
CA ALA A 758 9.32 40.61 -53.06
C ALA A 758 7.92 41.24 -53.20
N ALA A 759 7.15 41.35 -52.13
CA ALA A 759 5.84 41.99 -52.13
C ALA A 759 5.94 43.53 -52.04
N GLU A 760 6.94 44.06 -51.32
CA GLU A 760 7.24 45.50 -51.26
C GLU A 760 7.84 46.03 -52.58
N ASP A 761 8.61 45.22 -53.29
CA ASP A 761 9.13 45.59 -54.66
C ASP A 761 8.04 45.61 -55.73
N ILE A 762 6.92 44.94 -55.54
CA ILE A 762 5.76 44.99 -56.48
C ILE A 762 4.89 46.22 -56.22
N ASP A 763 4.83 46.75 -54.99
CA ASP A 763 4.04 47.93 -54.63
C ASP A 763 4.80 49.23 -54.79
N SER A 764 6.13 49.19 -55.03
CA SER A 764 6.99 50.37 -55.25
C SER A 764 7.25 50.78 -56.73
N ARG A 765 6.57 50.20 -57.67
CA ARG A 765 6.63 50.72 -59.09
C ARG A 765 5.50 51.70 -59.34
N PRO A 766 5.76 53.04 -59.30
CA PRO A 766 4.87 54.02 -59.88
C PRO A 766 5.20 54.10 -61.39
N GLU A 767 4.20 54.19 -62.21
CA GLU A 767 4.18 54.43 -63.65
C GLU A 767 3.79 53.20 -64.46
N ASP A 768 2.47 53.14 -64.70
CA ASP A 768 1.85 52.98 -65.99
C ASP A 768 0.30 53.08 -65.89
N ARG A 769 -0.18 54.24 -65.40
CA ARG A 769 -1.55 54.66 -65.60
C ARG A 769 -1.57 55.94 -66.40
N LEU A 770 -1.39 55.81 -67.70
CA LEU A 770 -1.86 56.78 -68.67
C LEU A 770 -1.92 56.12 -70.06
N LEU A 771 -3.10 56.25 -70.69
CA LEU A 771 -3.42 55.90 -72.07
C LEU A 771 -4.10 54.54 -72.31
N ALA A 772 -5.39 54.56 -72.18
CA ALA A 772 -6.28 54.11 -73.28
C ALA A 772 -7.73 54.52 -72.96
N GLY A 773 -8.13 55.51 -73.62
CA GLY A 773 -9.38 56.15 -73.75
C GLY A 773 -10.50 55.31 -74.35
N GLN A 774 -11.64 55.76 -74.02
CA GLN A 774 -12.98 55.48 -74.51
C GLN A 774 -13.08 55.34 -76.05
N PRO A 775 -14.23 55.00 -76.66
CA PRO A 775 -15.48 54.40 -76.19
C PRO A 775 -16.07 53.37 -77.19
N ARG A 776 -16.94 52.52 -76.73
CA ARG A 776 -18.29 52.34 -77.31
C ARG A 776 -19.09 51.33 -76.50
#